data_cce9233dfa6cfb40363f92bdd9bb5fcf
#
_entry.id   cce9233dfa6cfb40363f92bdd9bb5fcf
#
_cell.length_a   1.000
_cell.length_b   1.000
_cell.length_c   1.000
_cell.angle_alpha   90.00
_cell.angle_beta   90.00
_cell.angle_gamma   90.00
#
_symmetry.space_group_name_H-M   'P 1'
#
loop_
_entity.id
_entity.type
_entity.pdbx_description
1 polymer ?
#
loop_
_entity_poly.entity_id
_entity_poly.type
_entity_poly.pdbx_seq_one_letter_code
_entity_poly.pdbx_strand_id
1 'polypeptide(L)'
;YKVEVAGKSLPVLTNQDKGRYGVIVFENLDKYLNMDNWNRQLLDKYCRDYSVGIIGFVSPSEETLVGAQLRGFPLYVHTNLRLRDASLNPGSPVLRLTRAGDTAWGPLPGNDWAIFQHNHSGYEPLEWAQKNVMDYPTDGVAQPPLATVLQDHGQLDGIQRILFGSGLKFWLHRLLFLDSLSYLSHGQLSLNLERRILIDIDDIFVGEKGTRLKPDDVHALIATQNRIGEMVPGFRFNLGFSGKYFHHGTHEENLGDDMLLRNVAQFNWFSHMWNHQQPHLYENVTQLMNDMMLNKDFAKEHGIPTDSGYSVSPHHSGVYPAHELLYTAWKKVWNIKVTSTEEYPHLRPARLRRGFIHRNIMVLPRQTCGLFTHTICIDSYPGGRDKLDESIRGGELFQTIVYNPINIFMTHMSNYGNDRLALYTFESVIKFLRCWTNLKLTSVPPLQLGELYFKLHPEERDPIWGNPADDPRHAKIWAGNKRRTTLPKLLGLGPQKTGSTAFYTFLSMHPAVASNLPNSDTFEEIQFFNGNNYYRGLDWYLNFFPLQPNDTDDKFMFEKSATYFDGELVPKRAHALLPKAQLVTILISPAKRAYSWYQHIKAHGDPIANNYSFYQVITASEAEPKALRDLRNRCLNPGKYAQHLERWLACYPPQQLYIIDGEQLKTNPVTVMNDLQRFLKLPPFDYSRHLRFDNKKGFYCQVVSDNRNKCLGKSKGRQYPPMDDRSAKMLQKYYRIHNQALVKLLKKLGSRPIPQWLKEDLSVTS
;
A
#
# COMPACT_ATOMS: atom_id res chain seq x y z
N TYR A 1 4.47 11.57 0.57
CA TYR A 1 5.81 12.13 0.49
C TYR A 1 6.85 11.01 0.38
N LYS A 2 7.97 11.28 -0.32
CA LYS A 2 9.07 10.34 -0.40
C LYS A 2 10.09 10.67 0.71
N VAL A 3 10.43 9.66 1.50
CA VAL A 3 11.50 9.73 2.50
C VAL A 3 12.74 9.05 1.94
N GLU A 4 13.89 9.68 2.07
CA GLU A 4 15.18 9.10 1.75
C GLU A 4 16.04 9.08 3.02
N VAL A 5 16.50 7.90 3.41
CA VAL A 5 17.34 7.71 4.58
C VAL A 5 18.80 7.79 4.14
N ALA A 6 19.54 8.79 4.66
CA ALA A 6 20.96 8.95 4.40
C ALA A 6 21.76 7.96 5.24
N GLY A 7 22.74 7.29 4.60
CA GLY A 7 23.70 6.43 5.27
C GLY A 7 24.94 7.20 5.76
N LYS A 8 26.14 6.71 5.43
CA LYS A 8 27.41 7.34 5.83
C LYS A 8 27.77 8.59 5.04
N SER A 9 27.11 8.86 3.91
CA SER A 9 27.37 10.02 3.04
C SER A 9 26.08 10.78 2.77
N LEU A 10 26.19 12.09 2.52
CA LEU A 10 25.05 12.90 2.09
C LEU A 10 24.53 12.40 0.73
N PRO A 11 23.21 12.33 0.56
CA PRO A 11 22.62 12.08 -0.74
C PRO A 11 22.83 13.30 -1.67
N VAL A 12 22.55 13.13 -2.95
CA VAL A 12 22.50 14.28 -3.89
C VAL A 12 21.37 15.22 -3.47
N LEU A 13 21.73 16.44 -3.05
CA LEU A 13 20.78 17.41 -2.46
C LEU A 13 19.97 18.16 -3.51
N THR A 14 20.50 18.33 -4.73
CA THR A 14 19.87 19.10 -5.81
C THR A 14 19.65 18.26 -7.06
N ASN A 15 18.69 18.68 -7.87
CA ASN A 15 18.50 18.18 -9.23
C ASN A 15 18.41 19.38 -10.16
N GLN A 16 19.50 19.64 -10.92
CA GLN A 16 19.72 20.91 -11.61
C GLN A 16 19.64 22.07 -10.58
N ASP A 17 18.80 23.08 -10.82
CA ASP A 17 18.62 24.24 -9.95
C ASP A 17 17.56 24.07 -8.85
N LYS A 18 17.02 22.86 -8.66
CA LYS A 18 15.95 22.58 -7.69
C LYS A 18 16.46 21.76 -6.50
N GLY A 19 16.09 22.17 -5.30
CA GLY A 19 16.26 21.37 -4.08
C GLY A 19 15.41 20.11 -4.12
N ARG A 20 15.96 19.01 -3.62
CA ARG A 20 15.25 17.69 -3.58
C ARG A 20 14.48 17.45 -2.30
N TYR A 21 14.85 18.10 -1.21
CA TYR A 21 14.32 17.85 0.12
C TYR A 21 13.74 19.14 0.71
N GLY A 22 12.55 19.04 1.29
CA GLY A 22 11.87 20.17 1.91
C GLY A 22 12.14 20.34 3.42
N VAL A 23 12.54 19.26 4.09
CA VAL A 23 12.93 19.23 5.53
C VAL A 23 13.98 18.16 5.73
N ILE A 24 14.92 18.41 6.64
CA ILE A 24 15.94 17.45 7.05
C ILE A 24 15.67 17.04 8.51
N VAL A 25 15.70 15.74 8.78
CA VAL A 25 15.48 15.20 10.12
C VAL A 25 16.72 14.45 10.59
N PHE A 26 17.24 14.84 11.74
CA PHE A 26 18.28 14.11 12.44
C PHE A 26 17.66 13.37 13.63
N GLU A 27 17.60 12.05 13.55
CA GLU A 27 17.16 11.19 14.66
C GLU A 27 18.12 11.29 15.87
N ASN A 28 19.35 11.68 15.64
CA ASN A 28 20.32 12.11 16.65
C ASN A 28 21.08 13.31 16.09
N LEU A 29 20.94 14.48 16.75
CA LEU A 29 21.57 15.72 16.34
C LEU A 29 23.12 15.66 16.43
N ASP A 30 23.68 14.76 17.22
CA ASP A 30 25.14 14.55 17.31
C ASP A 30 25.75 14.22 15.93
N LYS A 31 25.00 13.53 15.07
CA LYS A 31 25.44 13.24 13.69
C LYS A 31 25.65 14.52 12.87
N TYR A 32 24.86 15.55 13.13
CA TYR A 32 25.00 16.85 12.48
C TYR A 32 26.17 17.64 13.10
N LEU A 33 26.32 17.62 14.42
CA LEU A 33 27.37 18.34 15.14
C LEU A 33 28.76 17.79 14.87
N ASN A 34 28.89 16.48 14.71
CA ASN A 34 30.14 15.76 14.44
C ASN A 34 30.37 15.47 12.95
N MET A 35 29.57 16.07 12.07
CA MET A 35 29.79 15.97 10.62
C MET A 35 31.10 16.66 10.23
N ASP A 36 31.83 16.09 9.27
CA ASP A 36 33.03 16.73 8.73
C ASP A 36 32.69 18.09 8.12
N ASN A 37 33.67 19.00 8.14
CA ASN A 37 33.47 20.38 7.76
C ASN A 37 32.96 20.54 6.31
N TRP A 38 33.37 19.69 5.39
CA TRP A 38 32.94 19.77 3.99
C TRP A 38 31.44 19.42 3.85
N ASN A 39 31.05 18.29 4.35
CA ASN A 39 29.66 17.87 4.30
C ASN A 39 28.75 18.80 5.10
N ARG A 40 29.23 19.31 6.25
CA ARG A 40 28.51 20.29 7.05
C ARG A 40 28.25 21.58 6.30
N GLN A 41 29.28 22.17 5.68
CA GLN A 41 29.15 23.38 4.88
C GLN A 41 28.24 23.20 3.67
N LEU A 42 28.32 22.05 3.00
CA LEU A 42 27.47 21.72 1.88
C LEU A 42 25.99 21.64 2.29
N LEU A 43 25.70 20.98 3.42
CA LEU A 43 24.36 20.85 3.97
C LEU A 43 23.81 22.21 4.43
N ASP A 44 24.62 22.97 5.18
CA ASP A 44 24.22 24.30 5.69
C ASP A 44 23.97 25.28 4.54
N LYS A 45 24.79 25.22 3.47
CA LYS A 45 24.55 26.01 2.25
C LYS A 45 23.23 25.61 1.60
N TYR A 46 22.96 24.30 1.46
CA TYR A 46 21.69 23.81 0.92
C TYR A 46 20.51 24.30 1.74
N CYS A 47 20.58 24.23 3.07
CA CYS A 47 19.49 24.72 3.94
C CYS A 47 19.23 26.20 3.75
N ARG A 48 20.26 27.02 3.63
CA ARG A 48 20.11 28.47 3.37
C ARG A 48 19.59 28.80 1.98
N ASP A 49 20.20 28.19 0.94
CA ASP A 49 19.86 28.50 -0.46
C ASP A 49 18.42 28.09 -0.82
N TYR A 50 17.90 27.04 -0.19
CA TYR A 50 16.54 26.50 -0.47
C TYR A 50 15.56 26.70 0.68
N SER A 51 15.91 27.44 1.73
CA SER A 51 15.07 27.69 2.93
C SER A 51 14.57 26.38 3.57
N VAL A 52 15.46 25.39 3.69
CA VAL A 52 15.15 24.06 4.26
C VAL A 52 15.48 24.05 5.73
N GLY A 53 14.49 23.73 6.56
CA GLY A 53 14.66 23.63 8.00
C GLY A 53 15.13 22.26 8.48
N ILE A 54 15.62 22.20 9.71
CA ILE A 54 16.12 20.99 10.34
C ILE A 54 15.29 20.65 11.58
N ILE A 55 14.87 19.39 11.69
CA ILE A 55 14.34 18.82 12.94
C ILE A 55 15.45 17.97 13.56
N GLY A 56 15.80 18.24 14.83
CA GLY A 56 16.84 17.51 15.53
C GLY A 56 16.35 16.93 16.84
N PHE A 57 16.60 15.64 17.05
CA PHE A 57 16.41 15.00 18.35
C PHE A 57 17.73 15.04 19.10
N VAL A 58 17.74 15.65 20.28
CA VAL A 58 18.95 15.89 21.06
C VAL A 58 19.13 14.78 22.08
N SER A 59 20.19 14.02 21.94
CA SER A 59 20.68 13.02 22.88
C SER A 59 22.19 13.20 22.98
N PRO A 60 22.63 14.28 23.66
CA PRO A 60 24.02 14.74 23.57
C PRO A 60 24.96 13.76 24.24
N SER A 61 26.12 13.58 23.62
CA SER A 61 27.28 12.86 24.17
C SER A 61 28.29 13.84 24.77
N GLU A 62 29.25 13.33 25.54
CA GLU A 62 30.35 14.14 26.11
C GLU A 62 31.14 14.89 25.01
N GLU A 63 31.25 14.31 23.82
CA GLU A 63 31.96 14.91 22.67
C GLU A 63 31.22 16.12 22.07
N THR A 64 29.92 16.24 22.28
CA THR A 64 29.07 17.31 21.72
C THR A 64 28.78 18.42 22.71
N LEU A 65 29.13 18.24 23.97
CA LEU A 65 28.98 19.24 25.03
C LEU A 65 30.34 19.81 25.44
N VAL A 66 30.37 21.13 25.64
CA VAL A 66 31.51 21.85 26.21
C VAL A 66 30.98 22.62 27.42
N GLY A 67 31.23 22.13 28.63
CA GLY A 67 30.71 22.76 29.85
C GLY A 67 29.16 22.87 29.88
N ALA A 68 28.45 21.77 29.46
CA ALA A 68 27.00 21.71 29.28
C ALA A 68 26.44 22.55 28.11
N GLN A 69 27.29 23.28 27.39
CA GLN A 69 26.88 24.01 26.19
C GLN A 69 27.00 23.13 24.94
N LEU A 70 25.95 23.16 24.10
CA LEU A 70 25.94 22.42 22.83
C LEU A 70 26.95 23.05 21.86
N ARG A 71 27.86 22.23 21.30
CA ARG A 71 28.93 22.69 20.39
C ARG A 71 28.38 23.51 19.22
N GLY A 72 28.84 24.76 19.11
CA GLY A 72 28.45 25.67 18.03
C GLY A 72 27.10 26.36 18.21
N PHE A 73 26.45 26.21 19.37
CA PHE A 73 25.21 26.88 19.70
C PHE A 73 25.28 27.54 21.08
N PRO A 74 24.76 28.77 21.29
CA PRO A 74 24.62 29.40 22.59
C PRO A 74 23.44 28.79 23.38
N LEU A 75 23.47 27.49 23.54
CA LEU A 75 22.40 26.68 24.07
C LEU A 75 22.96 25.67 25.10
N TYR A 76 22.51 25.76 26.33
CA TYR A 76 22.88 24.82 27.39
C TYR A 76 21.88 23.65 27.41
N VAL A 77 22.40 22.44 27.55
CA VAL A 77 21.64 21.21 27.56
C VAL A 77 21.92 20.42 28.83
N HIS A 78 20.86 20.06 29.55
CA HIS A 78 20.92 19.16 30.69
C HIS A 78 20.18 17.88 30.35
N THR A 79 20.75 16.73 30.67
CA THR A 79 20.27 15.41 30.26
C THR A 79 19.93 14.52 31.45
N ASN A 80 19.40 13.33 31.17
CA ASN A 80 19.07 12.30 32.15
C ASN A 80 18.07 12.77 33.22
N LEU A 81 17.08 13.55 32.80
CA LEU A 81 16.05 14.09 33.68
C LEU A 81 14.77 13.25 33.61
N ARG A 82 14.11 13.14 34.76
CA ARG A 82 12.74 12.66 34.86
C ARG A 82 11.82 13.88 34.97
N LEU A 83 10.87 13.94 34.06
CA LEU A 83 9.96 15.07 33.93
C LEU A 83 8.51 14.65 34.09
N ARG A 84 7.65 15.62 34.31
CA ARG A 84 6.20 15.50 34.43
C ARG A 84 5.52 16.76 33.89
N ASP A 85 4.22 16.68 33.68
CA ASP A 85 3.33 17.82 33.45
C ASP A 85 3.79 18.71 32.28
N ALA A 86 3.65 18.17 31.06
CA ALA A 86 4.04 18.89 29.85
C ALA A 86 2.94 19.87 29.39
N SER A 87 3.34 21.07 29.01
CA SER A 87 2.47 22.12 28.43
C SER A 87 3.10 22.81 27.24
N LEU A 88 2.29 23.42 26.40
CA LEU A 88 2.72 24.03 25.14
C LEU A 88 2.65 25.55 25.16
N ASN A 89 3.53 26.19 24.40
CA ASN A 89 3.50 27.64 24.19
C ASN A 89 2.34 28.01 23.21
N PRO A 90 1.28 28.65 23.72
CA PRO A 90 0.13 29.00 22.86
C PRO A 90 0.44 30.07 21.81
N GLY A 91 1.52 30.83 22.00
CA GLY A 91 1.96 31.86 21.05
C GLY A 91 2.85 31.34 19.91
N SER A 92 3.26 30.07 19.95
CA SER A 92 4.19 29.54 18.94
C SER A 92 3.54 29.43 17.56
N PRO A 93 4.18 29.97 16.51
CA PRO A 93 3.71 29.87 15.13
C PRO A 93 3.85 28.45 14.54
N VAL A 94 4.55 27.58 15.24
CA VAL A 94 4.74 26.15 14.83
C VAL A 94 3.44 25.37 14.97
N LEU A 95 2.60 25.71 15.97
CA LEU A 95 1.38 24.97 16.29
C LEU A 95 0.28 25.17 15.22
N ARG A 96 -0.02 24.14 14.49
CA ARG A 96 -1.10 24.11 13.49
C ARG A 96 -2.08 22.96 13.72
N LEU A 97 -1.59 21.74 13.81
CA LEU A 97 -2.37 20.54 14.16
C LEU A 97 -2.60 20.49 15.66
N THR A 98 -1.57 20.78 16.45
CA THR A 98 -1.60 20.69 17.90
C THR A 98 -2.26 21.94 18.48
N ARG A 99 -3.08 21.74 19.51
CA ARG A 99 -3.72 22.81 20.27
C ARG A 99 -3.01 22.95 21.61
N ALA A 100 -2.60 24.16 21.93
CA ALA A 100 -2.17 24.53 23.29
C ALA A 100 -3.37 24.91 24.16
N GLY A 101 -3.21 24.83 25.45
CA GLY A 101 -4.21 25.28 26.43
C GLY A 101 -4.52 24.25 27.52
N ASP A 102 -3.96 23.06 27.42
CA ASP A 102 -4.06 22.03 28.45
C ASP A 102 -2.67 21.52 28.85
N THR A 103 -2.59 20.77 29.95
CA THR A 103 -1.37 20.16 30.47
C THR A 103 -1.48 18.65 30.42
N ALA A 104 -0.46 17.99 29.86
CA ALA A 104 -0.34 16.54 29.91
C ALA A 104 0.15 16.14 31.32
N TRP A 105 -0.79 15.98 32.23
CA TRP A 105 -0.53 15.70 33.63
C TRP A 105 0.10 14.33 33.86
N GLY A 106 1.00 14.28 34.85
CA GLY A 106 1.64 13.06 35.33
C GLY A 106 3.06 12.88 34.80
N PRO A 107 3.71 11.75 35.14
CA PRO A 107 5.08 11.47 34.72
C PRO A 107 5.17 11.29 33.21
N LEU A 108 6.19 11.91 32.59
CA LEU A 108 6.50 11.73 31.17
C LEU A 108 7.24 10.42 30.95
N PRO A 109 7.11 9.78 29.75
CA PRO A 109 7.72 8.49 29.47
C PRO A 109 9.24 8.58 29.35
N GLY A 110 9.96 7.70 30.05
CA GLY A 110 11.43 7.63 30.04
C GLY A 110 12.10 8.43 31.13
N ASN A 111 13.41 8.25 31.28
CA ASN A 111 14.25 8.85 32.32
C ASN A 111 15.41 9.65 31.73
N ASP A 112 15.42 9.83 30.41
CA ASP A 112 16.54 10.31 29.61
C ASP A 112 16.20 11.62 28.88
N TRP A 113 15.36 12.46 29.51
CA TRP A 113 14.99 13.73 28.92
C TRP A 113 16.15 14.72 28.93
N ALA A 114 16.32 15.42 27.82
CA ALA A 114 17.15 16.58 27.70
C ALA A 114 16.29 17.85 27.78
N ILE A 115 16.77 18.87 28.44
CA ILE A 115 16.17 20.19 28.49
C ILE A 115 17.13 21.25 27.98
N PHE A 116 16.56 22.37 27.54
CA PHE A 116 17.29 23.48 26.97
C PHE A 116 17.23 24.72 27.87
N GLN A 117 18.38 25.36 28.04
CA GLN A 117 18.49 26.65 28.67
C GLN A 117 19.23 27.62 27.77
N HIS A 118 18.71 28.80 27.60
CA HIS A 118 19.29 29.84 26.71
C HIS A 118 19.00 31.23 27.26
N ASN A 119 19.81 32.18 26.86
CA ASN A 119 19.64 33.60 27.08
C ASN A 119 19.61 34.42 25.76
N HIS A 120 19.47 33.74 24.62
CA HIS A 120 19.48 34.34 23.28
C HIS A 120 18.07 34.44 22.73
N SER A 121 17.71 35.60 22.14
CA SER A 121 16.39 35.90 21.57
C SER A 121 16.04 35.07 20.33
N GLY A 122 17.02 34.41 19.72
CA GLY A 122 16.82 33.49 18.59
C GLY A 122 16.19 32.14 18.95
N TYR A 123 16.01 31.85 20.22
CA TYR A 123 15.42 30.61 20.71
C TYR A 123 14.11 30.87 21.42
N GLU A 124 13.10 30.04 21.13
CA GLU A 124 11.79 30.12 21.76
C GLU A 124 11.31 28.72 22.19
N PRO A 125 10.94 28.52 23.45
CA PRO A 125 10.37 27.24 23.90
C PRO A 125 9.03 26.96 23.23
N LEU A 126 8.86 25.77 22.69
CA LEU A 126 7.61 25.25 22.14
C LEU A 126 6.87 24.39 23.16
N GLU A 127 7.60 23.65 23.98
CA GLU A 127 7.08 22.79 25.03
C GLU A 127 7.88 23.00 26.33
N TRP A 128 7.16 23.00 27.43
CA TRP A 128 7.72 23.00 28.78
C TRP A 128 7.26 21.79 29.57
N ALA A 129 8.10 21.36 30.53
CA ALA A 129 7.75 20.36 31.50
C ALA A 129 8.31 20.70 32.89
N GLN A 130 7.80 20.05 33.94
CA GLN A 130 8.26 20.20 35.30
C GLN A 130 9.24 19.08 35.69
N LYS A 131 10.17 19.33 36.59
CA LYS A 131 10.94 18.25 37.21
C LYS A 131 10.02 17.35 38.07
N ASN A 132 10.30 16.06 38.09
CA ASN A 132 9.58 15.16 38.97
C ASN A 132 10.11 15.34 40.42
N VAL A 133 9.35 16.02 41.27
CA VAL A 133 9.72 16.43 42.63
C VAL A 133 9.99 15.25 43.57
N MET A 134 9.47 14.05 43.29
CA MET A 134 9.75 12.87 44.11
C MET A 134 11.22 12.42 44.08
N ASP A 135 11.98 12.84 43.08
CA ASP A 135 13.41 12.48 42.95
C ASP A 135 14.36 13.55 43.57
N TYR A 136 13.83 14.74 43.97
CA TYR A 136 14.62 15.86 44.48
C TYR A 136 13.85 16.59 45.57
N PRO A 137 14.32 16.56 46.87
CA PRO A 137 13.70 17.34 47.94
C PRO A 137 13.84 18.84 47.62
N THR A 138 12.72 19.54 47.50
CA THR A 138 12.71 20.99 47.28
C THR A 138 12.18 21.70 48.50
N ASP A 139 12.83 22.81 48.85
CA ASP A 139 12.46 23.70 49.97
C ASP A 139 11.15 24.51 49.71
N GLY A 140 10.17 23.91 49.01
CA GLY A 140 8.85 24.54 48.82
C GLY A 140 8.81 25.68 47.78
N VAL A 141 9.89 25.94 47.02
CA VAL A 141 9.92 26.96 46.00
C VAL A 141 9.46 26.35 44.67
N ALA A 142 8.44 26.92 44.02
CA ALA A 142 8.00 26.54 42.69
C ALA A 142 9.16 26.70 41.70
N GLN A 143 9.59 25.58 41.11
CA GLN A 143 10.65 25.62 40.08
C GLN A 143 10.10 26.14 38.76
N PRO A 144 10.87 26.95 38.01
CA PRO A 144 10.44 27.41 36.68
C PRO A 144 10.31 26.21 35.74
N PRO A 145 9.35 26.27 34.78
CA PRO A 145 9.19 25.22 33.79
C PRO A 145 10.43 25.12 32.91
N LEU A 146 10.76 23.88 32.49
CA LEU A 146 11.96 23.55 31.73
C LEU A 146 11.59 23.33 30.25
N ALA A 147 12.31 23.96 29.32
CA ALA A 147 12.08 23.81 27.90
C ALA A 147 12.50 22.41 27.43
N THR A 148 11.58 21.63 26.85
CA THR A 148 11.77 20.27 26.33
C THR A 148 11.76 20.21 24.82
N VAL A 149 11.05 21.13 24.17
CA VAL A 149 11.13 21.36 22.72
C VAL A 149 11.39 22.82 22.47
N LEU A 150 12.34 23.10 21.58
CA LEU A 150 12.83 24.45 21.33
C LEU A 150 12.77 24.78 19.84
N GLN A 151 12.26 25.95 19.51
CA GLN A 151 12.37 26.55 18.18
C GLN A 151 13.61 27.45 18.10
N ASP A 152 14.46 27.22 17.09
CA ASP A 152 15.56 28.07 16.69
C ASP A 152 15.13 28.85 15.44
N HIS A 153 15.06 30.17 15.54
CA HIS A 153 14.63 31.04 14.44
C HIS A 153 15.73 31.25 13.39
N GLY A 154 16.90 30.64 13.55
CA GLY A 154 18.02 30.76 12.61
C GLY A 154 18.73 32.12 12.62
N GLN A 155 18.64 32.88 13.71
CA GLN A 155 19.28 34.21 13.79
C GLN A 155 20.81 34.15 13.71
N LEU A 156 21.42 33.00 14.11
CA LEU A 156 22.87 32.86 14.15
C LEU A 156 23.49 32.47 12.79
N ASP A 157 22.84 31.59 12.05
CA ASP A 157 23.42 30.99 10.84
C ASP A 157 22.47 30.93 9.64
N GLY A 158 21.27 31.49 9.77
CA GLY A 158 20.25 31.51 8.71
C GLY A 158 19.47 30.21 8.55
N ILE A 159 19.58 29.25 9.49
CA ILE A 159 18.91 27.95 9.36
C ILE A 159 17.92 27.78 10.52
N GLN A 160 16.63 27.64 10.19
CA GLN A 160 15.59 27.36 11.17
C GLN A 160 15.64 25.90 11.65
N ARG A 161 15.43 25.69 12.95
CA ARG A 161 15.43 24.36 13.55
C ARG A 161 14.32 24.21 14.58
N ILE A 162 13.87 22.94 14.75
CA ILE A 162 13.09 22.53 15.90
C ILE A 162 13.85 21.40 16.61
N LEU A 163 14.19 21.63 17.86
CA LEU A 163 15.01 20.71 18.66
C LEU A 163 14.14 20.04 19.72
N PHE A 164 14.16 18.70 19.74
CA PHE A 164 13.44 17.87 20.68
C PHE A 164 14.38 17.29 21.73
N GLY A 165 14.07 17.48 23.01
CA GLY A 165 14.84 16.92 24.13
C GLY A 165 14.55 15.46 24.44
N SER A 166 13.63 14.82 23.72
CA SER A 166 13.34 13.38 23.79
C SER A 166 12.73 12.92 22.47
N GLY A 167 12.69 11.58 22.25
CA GLY A 167 12.19 10.97 21.01
C GLY A 167 10.66 10.95 20.88
N LEU A 168 10.17 10.25 19.87
CA LEU A 168 8.75 10.16 19.51
C LEU A 168 7.96 9.11 20.34
N LYS A 169 8.50 8.60 21.45
CA LYS A 169 7.75 7.74 22.38
C LYS A 169 6.64 8.51 23.09
N PHE A 170 6.86 9.76 23.41
CA PHE A 170 5.86 10.64 23.95
C PHE A 170 4.86 11.07 22.85
N TRP A 171 3.57 10.85 23.08
CA TRP A 171 2.53 11.08 22.07
C TRP A 171 2.45 12.54 21.61
N LEU A 172 2.68 13.51 22.52
CA LEU A 172 2.65 14.93 22.20
C LEU A 172 3.79 15.31 21.23
N HIS A 173 4.98 14.72 21.41
CA HIS A 173 6.10 14.90 20.48
C HIS A 173 5.76 14.43 19.06
N ARG A 174 4.88 13.44 18.90
CA ARG A 174 4.42 13.02 17.55
C ARG A 174 3.56 14.09 16.88
N LEU A 175 2.71 14.78 17.63
CA LEU A 175 1.94 15.91 17.11
C LEU A 175 2.86 17.09 16.76
N LEU A 176 3.76 17.47 17.68
CA LEU A 176 4.73 18.54 17.47
C LEU A 176 5.67 18.25 16.30
N PHE A 177 6.04 16.99 16.08
CA PHE A 177 6.83 16.59 14.91
C PHE A 177 6.09 16.84 13.59
N LEU A 178 4.79 16.54 13.55
CA LEU A 178 3.95 16.83 12.37
C LEU A 178 3.81 18.35 12.13
N ASP A 179 3.66 19.11 13.20
CA ASP A 179 3.64 20.57 13.12
C ASP A 179 4.99 21.14 12.68
N SER A 180 6.09 20.59 13.19
CA SER A 180 7.45 20.97 12.79
C SER A 180 7.70 20.70 11.31
N LEU A 181 7.25 19.55 10.79
CA LEU A 181 7.31 19.23 9.34
C LEU A 181 6.51 20.24 8.52
N SER A 182 5.30 20.59 8.99
CA SER A 182 4.46 21.59 8.33
C SER A 182 5.12 22.95 8.32
N TYR A 183 5.58 23.42 9.48
CA TYR A 183 6.20 24.72 9.65
C TYR A 183 7.47 24.90 8.83
N LEU A 184 8.44 23.99 8.98
CA LEU A 184 9.73 24.03 8.30
C LEU A 184 9.68 23.76 6.80
N SER A 185 8.60 23.14 6.32
CA SER A 185 8.35 22.98 4.88
C SER A 185 7.47 24.07 4.28
N HIS A 186 7.21 25.15 5.00
CA HIS A 186 6.33 26.23 4.57
C HIS A 186 4.95 25.72 4.12
N GLY A 187 4.39 24.78 4.87
CA GLY A 187 3.07 24.19 4.63
C GLY A 187 3.01 23.05 3.60
N GLN A 188 4.11 22.75 2.88
CA GLN A 188 4.11 21.73 1.84
C GLN A 188 3.91 20.31 2.40
N LEU A 189 4.44 20.02 3.59
CA LEU A 189 4.31 18.73 4.28
C LEU A 189 3.25 18.78 5.39
N SER A 190 2.11 19.39 5.12
CA SER A 190 1.03 19.54 6.10
C SER A 190 -0.01 18.43 5.99
N LEU A 191 -0.48 17.92 7.14
CA LEU A 191 -1.68 17.09 7.18
C LEU A 191 -2.93 17.96 6.97
N ASN A 192 -3.91 17.43 6.24
CA ASN A 192 -5.25 18.01 6.24
C ASN A 192 -5.85 17.91 7.65
N LEU A 193 -6.51 18.95 8.12
CA LEU A 193 -7.14 18.99 9.44
C LEU A 193 -8.53 18.35 9.48
N GLU A 194 -9.14 18.07 8.34
CA GLU A 194 -10.45 17.44 8.29
C GLU A 194 -10.39 15.93 8.58
N ARG A 195 -11.27 15.45 9.46
CA ARG A 195 -11.44 14.04 9.80
C ARG A 195 -12.89 13.64 9.68
N ARG A 196 -13.13 12.52 9.02
CA ARG A 196 -14.45 11.89 8.94
C ARG A 196 -14.46 10.69 9.86
N ILE A 197 -15.50 10.60 10.71
CA ILE A 197 -15.66 9.52 11.68
C ILE A 197 -17.00 8.85 11.43
N LEU A 198 -16.99 7.54 11.25
CA LEU A 198 -18.13 6.66 11.23
C LEU A 198 -17.89 5.53 12.23
N ILE A 199 -18.88 5.21 13.05
CA ILE A 199 -18.82 4.08 13.99
C ILE A 199 -19.92 3.09 13.57
N ASP A 200 -19.45 1.92 13.09
CA ASP A 200 -20.33 0.80 12.79
C ASP A 200 -20.51 -0.07 14.02
N ILE A 201 -21.75 -0.41 14.32
CA ILE A 201 -22.13 -1.36 15.37
C ILE A 201 -22.69 -2.60 14.67
N ASP A 202 -21.86 -3.62 14.52
CA ASP A 202 -22.24 -4.90 13.95
C ASP A 202 -23.10 -5.71 14.93
N ASP A 203 -23.69 -6.79 14.44
CA ASP A 203 -24.38 -7.82 15.22
C ASP A 203 -25.67 -7.33 15.92
N ILE A 204 -26.30 -6.28 15.44
CA ILE A 204 -27.61 -5.86 15.98
C ILE A 204 -28.60 -7.01 15.85
N PHE A 205 -29.26 -7.36 16.96
CA PHE A 205 -30.10 -8.53 17.20
C PHE A 205 -29.35 -9.86 17.31
N VAL A 206 -28.03 -9.92 17.06
CA VAL A 206 -27.20 -11.09 17.21
C VAL A 206 -26.54 -11.10 18.60
N GLY A 207 -26.31 -12.25 19.16
CA GLY A 207 -25.59 -12.42 20.43
C GLY A 207 -26.29 -13.36 21.37
N GLU A 208 -25.51 -13.89 22.30
CA GLU A 208 -26.01 -14.74 23.36
C GLU A 208 -26.88 -13.96 24.36
N LYS A 209 -27.79 -14.67 25.03
CA LYS A 209 -28.60 -14.07 26.10
C LYS A 209 -27.68 -13.53 27.23
N GLY A 210 -27.95 -12.32 27.64
CA GLY A 210 -27.14 -11.60 28.63
C GLY A 210 -26.05 -10.67 28.05
N THR A 211 -25.88 -10.68 26.71
CA THR A 211 -24.87 -9.83 26.04
C THR A 211 -25.52 -8.78 25.13
N ARG A 212 -26.83 -8.76 25.02
CA ARG A 212 -27.60 -7.90 24.13
C ARG A 212 -28.02 -6.61 24.84
N LEU A 213 -28.47 -5.60 24.06
CA LEU A 213 -28.89 -4.32 24.59
C LEU A 213 -30.20 -4.41 25.34
N LYS A 214 -30.29 -3.76 26.49
CA LYS A 214 -31.50 -3.50 27.27
C LYS A 214 -32.01 -2.07 26.99
N PRO A 215 -33.23 -1.72 27.41
CA PRO A 215 -33.78 -0.36 27.21
C PRO A 215 -32.83 0.75 27.73
N ASP A 216 -32.23 0.58 28.89
CA ASP A 216 -31.30 1.56 29.46
C ASP A 216 -30.00 1.71 28.63
N ASP A 217 -29.57 0.65 27.97
CA ASP A 217 -28.41 0.70 27.05
C ASP A 217 -28.75 1.50 25.79
N VAL A 218 -29.97 1.32 25.26
CA VAL A 218 -30.44 2.10 24.11
C VAL A 218 -30.60 3.58 24.44
N HIS A 219 -31.12 3.91 25.65
CA HIS A 219 -31.14 5.29 26.12
C HIS A 219 -29.73 5.88 26.23
N ALA A 220 -28.79 5.13 26.80
CA ALA A 220 -27.39 5.56 26.93
C ALA A 220 -26.74 5.75 25.55
N LEU A 221 -27.06 4.87 24.59
CA LEU A 221 -26.58 4.97 23.20
C LEU A 221 -27.06 6.28 22.54
N ILE A 222 -28.37 6.60 22.65
CA ILE A 222 -28.94 7.84 22.10
C ILE A 222 -28.35 9.06 22.80
N ALA A 223 -28.25 9.05 24.14
CA ALA A 223 -27.71 10.16 24.90
C ALA A 223 -26.23 10.43 24.53
N THR A 224 -25.43 9.38 24.37
CA THR A 224 -24.02 9.53 23.97
C THR A 224 -23.90 9.98 22.52
N GLN A 225 -24.76 9.47 21.62
CA GLN A 225 -24.82 9.95 20.24
C GLN A 225 -25.05 11.46 20.17
N ASN A 226 -25.97 11.98 20.97
CA ASN A 226 -26.27 13.40 21.01
C ASN A 226 -25.06 14.21 21.49
N ARG A 227 -24.39 13.78 22.58
CA ARG A 227 -23.16 14.44 23.08
C ARG A 227 -22.02 14.39 22.05
N ILE A 228 -21.84 13.27 21.36
CA ILE A 228 -20.85 13.18 20.28
C ILE A 228 -21.27 14.08 19.11
N GLY A 229 -22.56 14.15 18.77
CA GLY A 229 -23.11 15.00 17.71
C GLY A 229 -22.83 16.50 17.90
N GLU A 230 -22.78 16.99 19.16
CA GLU A 230 -22.34 18.35 19.49
C GLU A 230 -20.88 18.61 19.15
N MET A 231 -20.06 17.56 19.19
CA MET A 231 -18.62 17.63 18.91
C MET A 231 -18.26 17.25 17.47
N VAL A 232 -19.06 16.43 16.83
CA VAL A 232 -18.87 15.86 15.49
C VAL A 232 -20.14 16.08 14.69
N PRO A 233 -20.28 17.18 13.97
CA PRO A 233 -21.47 17.48 13.16
C PRO A 233 -21.83 16.31 12.20
N GLY A 234 -23.10 15.95 12.16
CA GLY A 234 -23.63 14.87 11.35
C GLY A 234 -23.46 13.46 11.91
N PHE A 235 -22.93 13.33 13.13
CA PHE A 235 -22.70 12.03 13.74
C PHE A 235 -24.01 11.29 14.06
N ARG A 236 -24.05 10.03 13.61
CA ARG A 236 -25.02 9.00 14.02
C ARG A 236 -24.32 7.66 14.04
N PHE A 237 -24.65 6.83 15.02
CA PHE A 237 -24.22 5.43 14.99
C PHE A 237 -24.84 4.72 13.78
N ASN A 238 -24.08 3.81 13.19
CA ASN A 238 -24.46 3.05 12.02
C ASN A 238 -24.66 1.58 12.43
N LEU A 239 -25.90 1.09 12.39
CA LEU A 239 -26.33 -0.17 12.98
C LEU A 239 -26.41 -1.27 11.92
N GLY A 240 -25.61 -2.34 12.08
CA GLY A 240 -25.59 -3.52 11.21
C GLY A 240 -26.47 -4.62 11.77
N PHE A 241 -27.60 -4.93 11.12
CA PHE A 241 -28.61 -5.83 11.66
C PHE A 241 -28.72 -7.16 10.94
N SER A 242 -29.07 -8.20 11.72
CA SER A 242 -29.40 -9.56 11.28
C SER A 242 -30.77 -9.96 11.84
N GLY A 243 -31.81 -9.81 11.03
CA GLY A 243 -33.21 -9.86 11.49
C GLY A 243 -33.66 -11.20 12.07
N LYS A 244 -33.02 -12.32 11.70
CA LYS A 244 -33.35 -13.67 12.20
C LYS A 244 -33.38 -13.76 13.73
N TYR A 245 -32.54 -13.03 14.40
CA TYR A 245 -32.34 -13.13 15.83
C TYR A 245 -33.11 -12.09 16.65
N PHE A 246 -33.97 -11.31 16.01
CA PHE A 246 -34.87 -10.40 16.67
C PHE A 246 -35.72 -11.13 17.72
N HIS A 247 -35.82 -10.61 18.93
CA HIS A 247 -36.52 -11.22 20.07
C HIS A 247 -36.01 -12.61 20.53
N HIS A 248 -34.75 -12.95 20.26
CA HIS A 248 -34.14 -14.18 20.75
C HIS A 248 -33.34 -13.96 22.06
N GLY A 249 -33.41 -12.78 22.67
CA GLY A 249 -32.76 -12.45 23.94
C GLY A 249 -33.55 -12.88 25.18
N THR A 250 -33.18 -12.33 26.32
CA THR A 250 -34.00 -12.32 27.55
C THR A 250 -35.19 -11.38 27.35
N HIS A 251 -36.13 -11.38 28.29
CA HIS A 251 -37.29 -10.47 28.23
C HIS A 251 -36.82 -8.98 28.16
N GLU A 252 -35.86 -8.57 29.00
CA GLU A 252 -35.34 -7.19 28.98
C GLU A 252 -34.61 -6.86 27.66
N GLU A 253 -33.84 -7.80 27.12
CA GLU A 253 -33.14 -7.64 25.85
C GLU A 253 -34.11 -7.52 24.68
N ASN A 254 -35.18 -8.28 24.69
CA ASN A 254 -36.27 -8.17 23.69
C ASN A 254 -36.95 -6.80 23.76
N LEU A 255 -37.13 -6.23 24.96
CA LEU A 255 -37.63 -4.84 25.11
C LEU A 255 -36.59 -3.83 24.58
N GLY A 256 -35.31 -4.15 24.68
CA GLY A 256 -34.20 -3.37 24.07
C GLY A 256 -34.26 -3.41 22.54
N ASP A 257 -34.53 -4.57 21.95
CA ASP A 257 -34.76 -4.74 20.51
C ASP A 257 -35.95 -3.86 20.02
N ASP A 258 -37.09 -3.92 20.73
CA ASP A 258 -38.24 -3.08 20.44
C ASP A 258 -37.90 -1.59 20.54
N MET A 259 -37.10 -1.21 21.51
CA MET A 259 -36.71 0.17 21.70
C MET A 259 -35.80 0.69 20.59
N LEU A 260 -34.89 -0.12 20.07
CA LEU A 260 -34.09 0.22 18.89
C LEU A 260 -35.00 0.48 17.69
N LEU A 261 -36.02 -0.39 17.45
CA LEU A 261 -36.93 -0.23 16.35
C LEU A 261 -37.90 0.96 16.51
N ARG A 262 -38.33 1.30 17.73
CA ARG A 262 -39.09 2.55 17.99
C ARG A 262 -38.27 3.80 17.66
N ASN A 263 -36.96 3.72 17.75
CA ASN A 263 -36.04 4.82 17.52
C ASN A 263 -35.24 4.67 16.18
N VAL A 264 -35.77 3.94 15.20
CA VAL A 264 -35.13 3.70 13.89
C VAL A 264 -34.55 4.98 13.26
N ALA A 265 -35.31 6.08 13.30
CA ALA A 265 -34.93 7.36 12.70
C ALA A 265 -33.78 8.07 13.37
N GLN A 266 -33.36 7.65 14.59
CA GLN A 266 -32.22 8.22 15.31
C GLN A 266 -30.88 7.72 14.76
N PHE A 267 -30.84 6.56 14.12
CA PHE A 267 -29.63 5.86 13.69
C PHE A 267 -29.53 5.76 12.17
N ASN A 268 -28.33 5.48 11.67
CA ASN A 268 -28.14 4.95 10.33
C ASN A 268 -28.16 3.41 10.40
N TRP A 269 -28.56 2.75 9.30
CA TRP A 269 -28.71 1.31 9.27
C TRP A 269 -28.05 0.70 8.04
N PHE A 270 -27.53 -0.52 8.19
CA PHE A 270 -27.03 -1.32 7.08
C PHE A 270 -27.30 -2.81 7.31
N SER A 271 -27.37 -3.57 6.21
CA SER A 271 -27.62 -5.01 6.27
C SER A 271 -26.35 -5.77 6.70
N HIS A 272 -26.53 -6.78 7.59
CA HIS A 272 -25.45 -7.64 8.07
C HIS A 272 -25.82 -9.14 7.95
N MET A 273 -26.42 -9.53 6.81
CA MET A 273 -27.03 -10.84 6.53
C MET A 273 -28.24 -11.16 7.42
N TRP A 274 -29.08 -12.12 6.98
CA TRP A 274 -30.26 -12.52 7.75
C TRP A 274 -29.90 -13.31 9.02
N ASN A 275 -29.11 -14.37 8.82
CA ASN A 275 -28.73 -15.34 9.86
C ASN A 275 -27.28 -15.18 10.33
N HIS A 276 -26.62 -14.08 10.04
CA HIS A 276 -25.22 -13.80 10.37
C HIS A 276 -24.24 -14.85 9.81
N GLN A 277 -24.64 -15.58 8.76
CA GLN A 277 -23.77 -16.58 8.13
C GLN A 277 -22.74 -15.91 7.20
N GLN A 278 -21.52 -16.43 7.24
CA GLN A 278 -20.43 -15.95 6.38
C GLN A 278 -20.74 -16.26 4.90
N PRO A 279 -20.66 -15.27 3.99
CA PRO A 279 -21.04 -15.44 2.58
C PRO A 279 -20.36 -16.57 1.82
N HIS A 280 -19.13 -16.92 2.17
CA HIS A 280 -18.39 -18.00 1.49
C HIS A 280 -18.93 -19.41 1.83
N LEU A 281 -19.80 -19.53 2.83
CA LEU A 281 -20.41 -20.80 3.22
C LEU A 281 -21.68 -21.15 2.43
N TYR A 282 -22.18 -20.21 1.61
CA TYR A 282 -23.30 -20.48 0.73
C TYR A 282 -22.86 -21.23 -0.52
N GLU A 283 -23.60 -22.24 -0.92
CA GLU A 283 -23.28 -23.09 -2.07
C GLU A 283 -23.40 -22.36 -3.41
N ASN A 284 -24.35 -21.44 -3.51
CA ASN A 284 -24.63 -20.72 -4.73
C ASN A 284 -25.22 -19.32 -4.48
N VAL A 285 -25.24 -18.50 -5.52
CA VAL A 285 -25.72 -17.11 -5.44
C VAL A 285 -27.20 -17.01 -5.10
N THR A 286 -28.01 -18.00 -5.46
CA THR A 286 -29.46 -17.97 -5.20
C THR A 286 -29.75 -18.12 -3.71
N GLN A 287 -29.08 -19.05 -3.04
CA GLN A 287 -29.21 -19.21 -1.57
C GLN A 287 -28.76 -17.93 -0.85
N LEU A 288 -27.62 -17.35 -1.26
CA LEU A 288 -27.11 -16.10 -0.69
C LEU A 288 -28.08 -14.94 -0.89
N MET A 289 -28.67 -14.83 -2.10
CA MET A 289 -29.67 -13.80 -2.39
C MET A 289 -30.96 -13.99 -1.58
N ASN A 290 -31.42 -15.21 -1.39
CA ASN A 290 -32.60 -15.51 -0.59
C ASN A 290 -32.41 -15.10 0.87
N ASP A 291 -31.24 -15.39 1.45
CA ASP A 291 -30.90 -14.93 2.80
C ASP A 291 -30.90 -13.39 2.90
N MET A 292 -30.30 -12.72 1.93
CA MET A 292 -30.32 -11.25 1.88
C MET A 292 -31.73 -10.68 1.70
N MET A 293 -32.61 -11.35 0.93
CA MET A 293 -34.03 -10.93 0.75
C MET A 293 -34.80 -11.03 2.05
N LEU A 294 -34.65 -12.11 2.83
CA LEU A 294 -35.27 -12.23 4.15
C LEU A 294 -34.91 -11.07 5.07
N ASN A 295 -33.62 -10.68 5.09
CA ASN A 295 -33.18 -9.53 5.88
C ASN A 295 -33.77 -8.20 5.36
N LYS A 296 -33.94 -8.08 4.05
CA LYS A 296 -34.55 -6.89 3.43
C LYS A 296 -36.05 -6.80 3.69
N ASP A 297 -36.75 -7.91 3.71
CA ASP A 297 -38.18 -7.95 4.00
C ASP A 297 -38.43 -7.65 5.49
N PHE A 298 -37.61 -8.18 6.39
CA PHE A 298 -37.60 -7.77 7.80
C PHE A 298 -37.41 -6.23 7.96
N ALA A 299 -36.46 -5.67 7.23
CA ALA A 299 -36.23 -4.22 7.28
C ALA A 299 -37.45 -3.41 6.87
N LYS A 300 -38.12 -3.83 5.80
CA LYS A 300 -39.36 -3.17 5.33
C LYS A 300 -40.48 -3.29 6.35
N GLU A 301 -40.69 -4.47 6.93
CA GLU A 301 -41.70 -4.74 7.95
C GLU A 301 -41.54 -3.84 9.18
N HIS A 302 -40.31 -3.58 9.57
CA HIS A 302 -39.97 -2.81 10.77
C HIS A 302 -39.57 -1.35 10.49
N GLY A 303 -39.72 -0.87 9.25
CA GLY A 303 -39.43 0.51 8.88
C GLY A 303 -37.94 0.88 8.88
N ILE A 304 -37.02 -0.11 8.83
CA ILE A 304 -35.60 0.13 8.70
C ILE A 304 -35.29 0.58 7.26
N PRO A 305 -34.53 1.68 7.06
CA PRO A 305 -34.16 2.14 5.72
C PRO A 305 -33.37 1.08 4.93
N THR A 306 -33.69 0.91 3.64
CA THR A 306 -33.06 -0.11 2.77
C THR A 306 -32.26 0.47 1.61
N ASP A 307 -32.06 1.77 1.60
CA ASP A 307 -31.49 2.54 0.49
C ASP A 307 -30.10 3.16 0.81
N SER A 308 -29.49 2.81 1.94
CA SER A 308 -28.17 3.32 2.34
C SER A 308 -27.05 3.02 1.32
N GLY A 309 -27.21 1.97 0.51
CA GLY A 309 -26.18 1.50 -0.42
C GLY A 309 -24.91 0.99 0.24
N TYR A 310 -24.94 0.76 1.56
CA TYR A 310 -23.85 0.28 2.38
C TYR A 310 -24.22 -1.05 3.05
N SER A 311 -23.24 -1.97 3.15
CA SER A 311 -23.39 -3.23 3.88
C SER A 311 -22.01 -3.72 4.31
N VAL A 312 -21.98 -4.46 5.40
CA VAL A 312 -20.78 -5.15 5.89
C VAL A 312 -21.10 -6.63 6.01
N SER A 313 -20.19 -7.46 5.54
CA SER A 313 -20.31 -8.92 5.62
C SER A 313 -19.90 -9.42 7.01
N PRO A 314 -20.62 -10.39 7.60
CA PRO A 314 -20.22 -11.03 8.83
C PRO A 314 -18.78 -11.56 8.76
N HIS A 315 -17.99 -11.28 9.80
CA HIS A 315 -16.55 -11.60 9.87
C HIS A 315 -15.73 -11.07 8.69
N HIS A 316 -16.20 -10.02 7.98
CA HIS A 316 -15.60 -9.48 6.75
C HIS A 316 -15.43 -10.48 5.62
N SER A 317 -16.05 -11.64 5.76
CA SER A 317 -15.89 -12.78 4.86
C SER A 317 -16.38 -12.47 3.44
N GLY A 318 -15.56 -12.82 2.46
CA GLY A 318 -15.87 -12.65 1.04
C GLY A 318 -15.69 -11.24 0.48
N VAL A 319 -15.34 -10.25 1.32
CA VAL A 319 -15.00 -8.89 0.83
C VAL A 319 -13.60 -8.91 0.25
N TYR A 320 -12.65 -9.44 1.01
CA TYR A 320 -11.29 -9.68 0.54
C TYR A 320 -10.71 -10.92 1.25
N PRO A 321 -10.18 -11.92 0.52
CA PRO A 321 -10.27 -12.10 -0.95
C PRO A 321 -11.70 -12.04 -1.47
N ALA A 322 -11.88 -11.46 -2.66
CA ALA A 322 -13.20 -11.20 -3.19
C ALA A 322 -13.94 -12.50 -3.54
N HIS A 323 -15.10 -12.70 -2.93
CA HIS A 323 -16.03 -13.77 -3.27
C HIS A 323 -17.08 -13.22 -4.25
N GLU A 324 -16.99 -13.61 -5.51
CA GLU A 324 -17.78 -13.02 -6.60
C GLU A 324 -19.30 -13.14 -6.40
N LEU A 325 -19.72 -14.21 -5.71
CA LEU A 325 -21.16 -14.41 -5.40
C LEU A 325 -21.67 -13.31 -4.46
N LEU A 326 -20.87 -12.89 -3.47
CA LEU A 326 -21.23 -11.81 -2.56
C LEU A 326 -21.43 -10.50 -3.29
N TYR A 327 -20.48 -10.09 -4.13
CA TYR A 327 -20.57 -8.84 -4.90
C TYR A 327 -21.78 -8.85 -5.86
N THR A 328 -22.11 -10.01 -6.42
CA THR A 328 -23.28 -10.19 -7.28
C THR A 328 -24.58 -10.05 -6.49
N ALA A 329 -24.69 -10.72 -5.34
CA ALA A 329 -25.87 -10.70 -4.48
C ALA A 329 -26.11 -9.30 -3.89
N TRP A 330 -25.07 -8.65 -3.39
CA TRP A 330 -25.15 -7.27 -2.90
C TRP A 330 -25.73 -6.30 -3.92
N LYS A 331 -25.26 -6.37 -5.17
CA LYS A 331 -25.80 -5.51 -6.24
C LYS A 331 -27.26 -5.79 -6.54
N LYS A 332 -27.63 -7.06 -6.63
CA LYS A 332 -28.99 -7.44 -7.03
C LYS A 332 -30.03 -7.19 -5.96
N VAL A 333 -29.71 -7.47 -4.68
CA VAL A 333 -30.67 -7.38 -3.58
C VAL A 333 -30.68 -6.01 -2.94
N TRP A 334 -29.52 -5.47 -2.56
CA TRP A 334 -29.40 -4.26 -1.77
C TRP A 334 -28.89 -3.03 -2.55
N ASN A 335 -28.54 -3.19 -3.83
CA ASN A 335 -27.91 -2.15 -4.64
C ASN A 335 -26.68 -1.53 -3.94
N ILE A 336 -25.87 -2.38 -3.30
CA ILE A 336 -24.69 -1.92 -2.56
C ILE A 336 -23.69 -1.24 -3.50
N LYS A 337 -23.20 -0.09 -3.05
CA LYS A 337 -22.20 0.73 -3.74
C LYS A 337 -20.94 0.91 -2.91
N VAL A 338 -21.04 0.75 -1.59
CA VAL A 338 -19.94 0.89 -0.64
C VAL A 338 -20.00 -0.23 0.38
N THR A 339 -18.83 -0.74 0.74
CA THR A 339 -18.62 -1.62 1.89
C THR A 339 -17.32 -1.24 2.57
N SER A 340 -17.03 -1.82 3.70
CA SER A 340 -15.75 -1.64 4.40
C SER A 340 -15.20 -2.98 4.86
N THR A 341 -13.87 -3.05 5.01
CA THR A 341 -13.20 -4.23 5.52
C THR A 341 -11.92 -3.86 6.25
N GLU A 342 -11.56 -4.65 7.24
CA GLU A 342 -10.26 -4.59 7.90
C GLU A 342 -9.26 -5.59 7.32
N GLU A 343 -9.65 -6.32 6.29
CA GLU A 343 -8.91 -7.43 5.71
C GLU A 343 -8.13 -7.09 4.44
N TYR A 344 -7.91 -5.81 4.13
CA TYR A 344 -7.18 -5.44 2.90
C TYR A 344 -6.16 -4.33 3.10
N PRO A 345 -4.94 -4.49 2.57
CA PRO A 345 -4.26 -5.73 2.19
C PRO A 345 -3.62 -6.35 3.43
N HIS A 346 -3.90 -7.55 3.83
CA HIS A 346 -3.28 -8.29 4.97
C HIS A 346 -2.86 -7.44 6.20
N LEU A 347 -3.56 -6.51 6.53
CA LEU A 347 -3.90 -5.63 7.57
C LEU A 347 -3.13 -5.48 8.82
N ARG A 348 -2.17 -4.65 8.85
CA ARG A 348 -1.43 -4.26 10.00
C ARG A 348 -0.61 -3.02 9.73
N PRO A 349 -0.52 -2.15 10.60
CA PRO A 349 -1.52 -1.69 11.56
C PRO A 349 -2.64 -0.94 10.82
N ALA A 350 -3.68 -0.52 11.53
CA ALA A 350 -4.83 0.16 10.95
C ALA A 350 -4.47 1.30 9.97
N ARG A 351 -3.43 2.07 10.26
CA ARG A 351 -2.92 3.17 9.40
C ARG A 351 -2.38 2.76 8.04
N LEU A 352 -2.11 1.47 7.81
CA LEU A 352 -1.62 0.94 6.53
C LEU A 352 -2.72 0.29 5.70
N ARG A 353 -3.96 0.30 6.19
CA ARG A 353 -5.10 -0.26 5.48
C ARG A 353 -5.45 0.62 4.30
N ARG A 354 -5.96 -0.02 3.24
CA ARG A 354 -6.23 0.60 1.94
C ARG A 354 -7.63 0.29 1.47
N GLY A 355 -8.15 1.16 0.61
CA GLY A 355 -9.35 0.88 -0.15
C GLY A 355 -9.06 0.25 -1.52
N PHE A 356 -10.11 -0.21 -2.18
CA PHE A 356 -10.11 -0.61 -3.59
C PHE A 356 -11.53 -0.55 -4.15
N ILE A 357 -11.65 -0.61 -5.48
CA ILE A 357 -12.95 -0.72 -6.15
C ILE A 357 -13.00 -2.06 -6.86
N HIS A 358 -14.03 -2.87 -6.57
CA HIS A 358 -14.27 -4.13 -7.25
C HIS A 358 -15.74 -4.24 -7.67
N ARG A 359 -15.99 -4.66 -8.93
CA ARG A 359 -17.35 -4.74 -9.48
C ARG A 359 -18.19 -3.46 -9.28
N ASN A 360 -17.57 -2.29 -9.32
CA ASN A 360 -18.17 -0.97 -9.03
C ASN A 360 -18.72 -0.85 -7.61
N ILE A 361 -18.21 -1.62 -6.66
CA ILE A 361 -18.43 -1.43 -5.23
C ILE A 361 -17.14 -0.87 -4.66
N MET A 362 -17.23 0.25 -3.98
CA MET A 362 -16.14 0.89 -3.25
C MET A 362 -15.93 0.13 -1.94
N VAL A 363 -14.72 -0.36 -1.71
CA VAL A 363 -14.33 -1.02 -0.46
C VAL A 363 -13.42 -0.07 0.31
N LEU A 364 -13.82 0.32 1.50
CA LEU A 364 -13.11 1.25 2.35
C LEU A 364 -12.33 0.53 3.45
N PRO A 365 -11.20 1.07 3.92
CA PRO A 365 -10.52 0.53 5.09
C PRO A 365 -11.36 0.75 6.35
N ARG A 366 -11.53 -0.30 7.14
CA ARG A 366 -12.22 -0.29 8.43
C ARG A 366 -11.21 -0.50 9.55
N GLN A 367 -11.38 0.21 10.64
CA GLN A 367 -10.43 0.24 11.74
C GLN A 367 -10.92 -0.58 12.93
N THR A 368 -10.02 -1.31 13.57
CA THR A 368 -10.26 -1.87 14.90
C THR A 368 -9.92 -0.84 15.98
N CYS A 369 -10.65 -0.86 17.08
CA CYS A 369 -10.42 0.01 18.22
C CYS A 369 -10.14 -0.78 19.52
N GLY A 370 -9.82 -2.06 19.40
CA GLY A 370 -9.60 -2.97 20.53
C GLY A 370 -10.89 -3.54 21.16
N LEU A 371 -12.05 -3.20 20.57
CA LEU A 371 -13.37 -3.68 21.02
C LEU A 371 -13.83 -4.79 20.06
N PHE A 372 -13.87 -6.02 20.55
CA PHE A 372 -14.29 -7.21 19.82
C PHE A 372 -15.60 -7.76 20.40
N THR A 373 -16.23 -8.71 19.75
CA THR A 373 -17.49 -9.34 20.21
C THR A 373 -17.44 -9.85 21.65
N HIS A 374 -16.30 -10.33 22.11
CA HIS A 374 -16.07 -10.82 23.48
C HIS A 374 -15.68 -9.74 24.48
N THR A 375 -15.47 -8.48 24.04
CA THR A 375 -15.11 -7.37 24.91
C THR A 375 -16.38 -6.74 25.50
N ILE A 376 -17.01 -7.43 26.45
CA ILE A 376 -18.29 -7.06 27.05
C ILE A 376 -18.08 -6.16 28.29
N CYS A 377 -17.10 -6.51 29.12
CA CYS A 377 -16.73 -5.81 30.34
C CYS A 377 -15.29 -5.33 30.27
N ILE A 378 -14.94 -4.35 31.12
CA ILE A 378 -13.60 -3.77 31.14
C ILE A 378 -12.51 -4.82 31.40
N ASP A 379 -12.78 -5.84 32.20
CA ASP A 379 -11.84 -6.93 32.47
C ASP A 379 -11.57 -7.82 31.25
N SER A 380 -12.47 -7.84 30.27
CA SER A 380 -12.27 -8.54 29.00
C SER A 380 -11.51 -7.73 27.95
N TYR A 381 -11.25 -6.44 28.20
CA TYR A 381 -10.42 -5.62 27.33
C TYR A 381 -8.94 -6.02 27.45
N PRO A 382 -8.20 -6.27 26.34
CA PRO A 382 -6.80 -6.67 26.40
C PRO A 382 -5.91 -5.65 27.12
N GLY A 383 -5.43 -6.00 28.31
CA GLY A 383 -4.64 -5.13 29.19
C GLY A 383 -5.47 -4.24 30.11
N GLY A 384 -6.80 -4.43 30.18
CA GLY A 384 -7.69 -3.77 31.13
C GLY A 384 -7.87 -2.27 30.91
N ARG A 385 -8.34 -1.58 31.97
CA ARG A 385 -8.67 -0.16 31.94
C ARG A 385 -7.49 0.73 31.55
N ASP A 386 -6.31 0.47 32.10
CA ASP A 386 -5.13 1.31 31.86
C ASP A 386 -4.72 1.28 30.40
N LYS A 387 -4.83 0.10 29.75
CA LYS A 387 -4.51 -0.03 28.33
C LYS A 387 -5.53 0.64 27.42
N LEU A 388 -6.80 0.60 27.78
CA LEU A 388 -7.84 1.35 27.09
C LEU A 388 -7.60 2.86 27.19
N ASP A 389 -7.34 3.35 28.38
CA ASP A 389 -7.07 4.77 28.63
C ASP A 389 -5.78 5.24 27.95
N GLU A 390 -4.73 4.42 27.91
CA GLU A 390 -3.52 4.68 27.14
C GLU A 390 -3.83 4.81 25.64
N SER A 391 -4.65 3.91 25.09
CA SER A 391 -5.06 3.95 23.68
C SER A 391 -5.81 5.24 23.32
N ILE A 392 -6.66 5.71 24.23
CA ILE A 392 -7.45 6.95 24.10
C ILE A 392 -6.56 8.20 24.24
N ARG A 393 -5.65 8.20 25.22
CA ARG A 393 -4.85 9.37 25.60
C ARG A 393 -3.51 9.41 24.87
N GLY A 394 -3.54 9.53 23.56
CA GLY A 394 -2.35 9.63 22.71
C GLY A 394 -1.83 8.30 22.16
N GLY A 395 -2.47 7.16 22.50
CA GLY A 395 -2.12 5.83 22.01
C GLY A 395 -2.71 5.49 20.65
N GLU A 396 -2.94 4.20 20.41
CA GLU A 396 -3.25 3.68 19.06
C GLU A 396 -4.55 4.26 18.47
N LEU A 397 -5.62 4.32 19.26
CA LEU A 397 -6.91 4.86 18.78
C LEU A 397 -6.80 6.35 18.44
N PHE A 398 -6.21 7.14 19.31
CA PHE A 398 -5.95 8.56 19.07
C PHE A 398 -5.13 8.78 17.81
N GLN A 399 -4.00 8.06 17.67
CA GLN A 399 -3.12 8.17 16.51
C GLN A 399 -3.80 7.74 15.22
N THR A 400 -4.63 6.70 15.27
CA THR A 400 -5.40 6.25 14.10
C THR A 400 -6.26 7.39 13.56
N ILE A 401 -6.93 8.14 14.44
CA ILE A 401 -7.76 9.29 14.01
C ILE A 401 -6.89 10.44 13.50
N VAL A 402 -5.76 10.71 14.15
CA VAL A 402 -4.85 11.79 13.75
C VAL A 402 -4.28 11.54 12.35
N TYR A 403 -3.89 10.31 12.03
CA TYR A 403 -3.23 10.01 10.75
C TYR A 403 -4.18 9.76 9.59
N ASN A 404 -5.38 9.24 9.85
CA ASN A 404 -6.32 8.89 8.79
C ASN A 404 -7.37 9.99 8.57
N PRO A 405 -7.53 10.51 7.35
CA PRO A 405 -8.58 11.49 7.03
C PRO A 405 -10.00 10.90 7.13
N ILE A 406 -10.13 9.59 6.93
CA ILE A 406 -11.39 8.84 7.01
C ILE A 406 -11.22 7.67 7.96
N ASN A 407 -12.09 7.57 8.95
CA ASN A 407 -12.07 6.57 10.01
C ASN A 407 -13.43 5.89 10.10
N ILE A 408 -13.50 4.62 9.75
CA ILE A 408 -14.65 3.76 9.96
C ILE A 408 -14.25 2.76 11.03
N PHE A 409 -14.88 2.83 12.20
CA PHE A 409 -14.56 1.93 13.31
C PHE A 409 -15.52 0.75 13.37
N MET A 410 -14.97 -0.44 13.53
CA MET A 410 -15.72 -1.66 13.81
C MET A 410 -15.95 -1.79 15.32
N THR A 411 -17.20 -1.95 15.69
CA THR A 411 -17.66 -2.36 17.01
C THR A 411 -18.82 -3.33 16.88
N HIS A 412 -19.26 -3.92 17.98
CA HIS A 412 -20.34 -4.90 18.02
C HIS A 412 -21.37 -4.51 19.07
N MET A 413 -22.60 -4.97 18.92
CA MET A 413 -23.69 -4.68 19.88
C MET A 413 -23.28 -4.94 21.34
N SER A 414 -22.55 -6.01 21.60
CA SER A 414 -22.08 -6.39 22.93
C SER A 414 -21.18 -5.36 23.62
N ASN A 415 -20.52 -4.47 22.86
CA ASN A 415 -19.68 -3.40 23.42
C ASN A 415 -20.47 -2.22 23.98
N TYR A 416 -21.80 -2.19 23.74
CA TYR A 416 -22.70 -1.10 24.15
C TYR A 416 -23.63 -1.47 25.29
N GLY A 417 -23.72 -2.74 25.64
CA GLY A 417 -24.36 -3.24 26.86
C GLY A 417 -23.37 -3.36 28.02
N ASN A 418 -23.84 -3.84 29.16
CA ASN A 418 -23.06 -4.08 30.39
C ASN A 418 -22.23 -2.86 30.81
N ASP A 419 -20.90 -2.87 30.66
CA ASP A 419 -20.01 -1.75 31.00
C ASP A 419 -20.05 -0.61 29.96
N ARG A 420 -20.73 -0.78 28.85
CA ARG A 420 -20.87 0.22 27.77
C ARG A 420 -19.53 0.78 27.31
N LEU A 421 -18.53 -0.09 27.16
CA LEU A 421 -17.14 0.30 26.89
C LEU A 421 -17.00 1.17 25.65
N ALA A 422 -17.77 0.90 24.59
CA ALA A 422 -17.70 1.66 23.35
C ALA A 422 -18.17 3.11 23.55
N LEU A 423 -19.20 3.35 24.36
CA LEU A 423 -19.66 4.70 24.66
C LEU A 423 -18.56 5.51 25.36
N TYR A 424 -17.95 4.93 26.38
CA TYR A 424 -16.82 5.54 27.08
C TYR A 424 -15.65 5.82 26.13
N THR A 425 -15.28 4.83 25.35
CA THR A 425 -14.11 4.89 24.44
C THR A 425 -14.22 6.04 23.45
N PHE A 426 -15.33 6.11 22.71
CA PHE A 426 -15.47 7.09 21.65
C PHE A 426 -15.75 8.49 22.15
N GLU A 427 -16.57 8.64 23.20
CA GLU A 427 -16.77 9.96 23.82
C GLU A 427 -15.47 10.52 24.38
N SER A 428 -14.66 9.68 25.06
CA SER A 428 -13.38 10.08 25.65
C SER A 428 -12.32 10.44 24.62
N VAL A 429 -12.16 9.63 23.55
CA VAL A 429 -11.15 9.95 22.52
C VAL A 429 -11.52 11.20 21.73
N ILE A 430 -12.81 11.43 21.45
CA ILE A 430 -13.27 12.64 20.76
C ILE A 430 -13.03 13.89 21.63
N LYS A 431 -13.30 13.81 22.94
CA LYS A 431 -12.97 14.88 23.89
C LYS A 431 -11.47 15.15 23.92
N PHE A 432 -10.65 14.10 23.99
CA PHE A 432 -9.19 14.23 24.02
C PHE A 432 -8.64 14.82 22.70
N LEU A 433 -9.17 14.41 21.54
CA LEU A 433 -8.82 15.01 20.25
C LEU A 433 -9.12 16.51 20.19
N ARG A 434 -10.30 16.93 20.67
CA ARG A 434 -10.69 18.33 20.69
C ARG A 434 -9.87 19.17 21.66
N CYS A 435 -9.40 18.56 22.75
CA CYS A 435 -8.53 19.20 23.72
C CYS A 435 -7.15 19.49 23.12
N TRP A 436 -6.54 18.50 22.46
CA TRP A 436 -5.15 18.57 22.05
C TRP A 436 -4.92 18.87 20.56
N THR A 437 -5.98 18.91 19.75
CA THR A 437 -5.82 19.14 18.32
C THR A 437 -6.81 20.16 17.76
N ASN A 438 -6.42 20.76 16.64
CA ASN A 438 -7.28 21.63 15.83
C ASN A 438 -8.01 20.84 14.72
N LEU A 439 -8.11 19.52 14.84
CA LEU A 439 -8.81 18.68 13.89
C LEU A 439 -10.30 19.04 13.81
N LYS A 440 -10.81 19.11 12.61
CA LYS A 440 -12.23 19.34 12.32
C LYS A 440 -12.90 17.98 12.12
N LEU A 441 -13.61 17.53 13.16
CA LEU A 441 -14.29 16.24 13.15
C LEU A 441 -15.69 16.40 12.53
N THR A 442 -16.08 15.54 11.62
CA THR A 442 -17.42 15.47 11.03
C THR A 442 -17.79 14.03 10.70
N SER A 443 -19.08 13.76 10.52
CA SER A 443 -19.56 12.48 10.02
C SER A 443 -20.43 12.69 8.78
N VAL A 444 -20.33 11.77 7.82
CA VAL A 444 -21.14 11.79 6.59
C VAL A 444 -21.55 10.36 6.25
N PRO A 445 -22.63 10.16 5.47
CA PRO A 445 -23.07 8.83 5.07
C PRO A 445 -21.99 8.02 4.34
N PRO A 446 -21.99 6.68 4.44
CA PRO A 446 -20.96 5.81 3.86
C PRO A 446 -20.72 6.02 2.36
N LEU A 447 -21.74 6.32 1.58
CA LEU A 447 -21.60 6.59 0.14
C LEU A 447 -20.72 7.82 -0.11
N GLN A 448 -20.95 8.90 0.62
CA GLN A 448 -20.14 10.12 0.53
C GLN A 448 -18.71 9.87 1.05
N LEU A 449 -18.55 9.01 2.07
CA LEU A 449 -17.22 8.60 2.54
C LEU A 449 -16.46 7.89 1.43
N GLY A 450 -17.10 6.97 0.68
CA GLY A 450 -16.49 6.25 -0.43
C GLY A 450 -16.02 7.20 -1.53
N GLU A 451 -16.88 8.12 -1.95
CA GLU A 451 -16.55 9.12 -2.97
C GLU A 451 -15.38 10.01 -2.53
N LEU A 452 -15.40 10.48 -1.28
CA LEU A 452 -14.33 11.29 -0.71
C LEU A 452 -13.02 10.50 -0.60
N TYR A 453 -13.08 9.24 -0.18
CA TYR A 453 -11.91 8.38 -0.05
C TYR A 453 -11.16 8.25 -1.39
N PHE A 454 -11.87 7.89 -2.45
CA PHE A 454 -11.26 7.72 -3.77
C PHE A 454 -10.96 9.03 -4.51
N LYS A 455 -11.44 10.16 -3.98
CA LYS A 455 -10.97 11.50 -4.38
C LYS A 455 -9.62 11.82 -3.73
N LEU A 456 -9.44 11.44 -2.47
CA LEU A 456 -8.18 11.63 -1.72
C LEU A 456 -7.10 10.63 -2.12
N HIS A 457 -7.49 9.41 -2.47
CA HIS A 457 -6.62 8.28 -2.80
C HIS A 457 -6.96 7.67 -4.17
N PRO A 458 -6.83 8.44 -5.27
CA PRO A 458 -7.17 7.94 -6.60
C PRO A 458 -6.31 6.76 -7.04
N GLU A 459 -5.09 6.63 -6.49
CA GLU A 459 -4.15 5.53 -6.73
C GLU A 459 -4.59 4.20 -6.09
N GLU A 460 -5.56 4.24 -5.18
CA GLU A 460 -6.07 3.04 -4.49
C GLU A 460 -7.32 2.44 -5.13
N ARG A 461 -7.81 3.01 -6.25
CA ARG A 461 -8.98 2.46 -6.95
C ARG A 461 -8.76 1.04 -7.44
N ASP A 462 -7.54 0.71 -7.84
CA ASP A 462 -7.21 -0.61 -8.35
C ASP A 462 -7.00 -1.60 -7.19
N PRO A 463 -7.68 -2.77 -7.20
CA PRO A 463 -7.42 -3.81 -6.20
C PRO A 463 -6.00 -4.36 -6.34
N ILE A 464 -5.45 -4.89 -5.25
CA ILE A 464 -4.21 -5.66 -5.25
C ILE A 464 -4.55 -7.05 -4.76
N TRP A 465 -4.51 -8.04 -5.66
CA TRP A 465 -4.78 -9.43 -5.30
C TRP A 465 -3.56 -10.05 -4.65
N GLY A 466 -3.67 -10.40 -3.37
CA GLY A 466 -2.66 -11.15 -2.63
C GLY A 466 -2.93 -12.65 -2.67
N ASN A 467 -1.95 -13.46 -2.26
CA ASN A 467 -2.13 -14.90 -2.15
C ASN A 467 -2.97 -15.23 -0.91
N PRO A 468 -4.15 -15.84 -1.06
CA PRO A 468 -5.01 -16.18 0.08
C PRO A 468 -4.37 -17.18 1.06
N ALA A 469 -3.39 -17.97 0.62
CA ALA A 469 -2.68 -18.92 1.48
C ALA A 469 -1.69 -18.25 2.44
N ASP A 470 -1.33 -16.99 2.22
CA ASP A 470 -0.38 -16.26 3.07
C ASP A 470 -0.99 -15.81 4.42
N ASP A 471 -2.32 -15.78 4.54
CA ASP A 471 -3.02 -15.51 5.80
C ASP A 471 -3.83 -16.74 6.22
N PRO A 472 -3.63 -17.28 7.44
CA PRO A 472 -4.36 -18.48 7.93
C PRO A 472 -5.89 -18.32 7.91
N ARG A 473 -6.41 -17.11 8.09
CA ARG A 473 -7.86 -16.83 8.04
C ARG A 473 -8.37 -16.94 6.63
N HIS A 474 -7.67 -16.33 5.67
CA HIS A 474 -7.99 -16.42 4.25
C HIS A 474 -7.80 -17.83 3.71
N ALA A 475 -6.78 -18.56 4.17
CA ALA A 475 -6.55 -19.93 3.79
C ALA A 475 -7.71 -20.84 4.19
N LYS A 476 -8.34 -20.64 5.35
CA LYS A 476 -9.53 -21.40 5.78
C LYS A 476 -10.73 -21.13 4.86
N ILE A 477 -10.96 -19.87 4.49
CA ILE A 477 -12.03 -19.46 3.56
C ILE A 477 -11.82 -20.10 2.18
N TRP A 478 -10.59 -20.06 1.67
CA TRP A 478 -10.23 -20.67 0.39
C TRP A 478 -10.25 -22.21 0.42
N ALA A 479 -9.80 -22.84 1.50
CA ALA A 479 -9.77 -24.30 1.61
C ALA A 479 -11.17 -24.94 1.53
N GLY A 480 -12.21 -24.24 2.00
CA GLY A 480 -13.61 -24.65 1.87
C GLY A 480 -14.08 -24.77 0.41
N ASN A 481 -13.46 -24.05 -0.50
CA ASN A 481 -13.78 -24.03 -1.93
C ASN A 481 -13.04 -25.07 -2.79
N LYS A 482 -12.48 -26.13 -2.21
CA LYS A 482 -11.93 -27.34 -2.89
C LYS A 482 -10.84 -27.14 -3.93
N ARG A 483 -10.16 -25.98 -4.04
CA ARG A 483 -9.18 -25.76 -5.09
C ARG A 483 -7.80 -25.41 -4.52
N ARG A 484 -6.97 -26.45 -4.31
CA ARG A 484 -5.50 -26.27 -4.28
C ARG A 484 -5.03 -26.05 -5.72
N THR A 485 -5.09 -24.82 -6.21
CA THR A 485 -4.47 -24.46 -7.48
C THR A 485 -3.00 -24.15 -7.25
N THR A 486 -2.13 -24.74 -8.05
CA THR A 486 -0.70 -24.44 -8.01
C THR A 486 -0.44 -23.14 -8.74
N LEU A 487 -0.21 -22.06 -7.98
CA LEU A 487 0.20 -20.78 -8.56
C LEU A 487 1.56 -20.91 -9.27
N PRO A 488 1.81 -20.11 -10.34
CA PRO A 488 3.06 -20.18 -11.07
C PRO A 488 4.25 -19.80 -10.20
N LYS A 489 5.28 -20.65 -10.27
CA LYS A 489 6.59 -20.43 -9.62
C LYS A 489 7.53 -19.59 -10.50
N LEU A 490 7.16 -19.35 -11.77
CA LEU A 490 7.92 -18.57 -12.74
C LEU A 490 7.00 -17.70 -13.60
N LEU A 491 7.40 -16.46 -13.80
CA LEU A 491 6.80 -15.53 -14.77
C LEU A 491 7.75 -15.22 -15.91
N GLY A 492 7.34 -15.52 -17.14
CA GLY A 492 8.01 -15.09 -18.36
C GLY A 492 7.51 -13.71 -18.79
N LEU A 493 8.32 -12.67 -18.61
CA LEU A 493 7.88 -11.28 -18.71
C LEU A 493 7.81 -10.72 -20.14
N GLY A 494 8.57 -11.27 -21.05
CA GLY A 494 8.84 -10.68 -22.36
C GLY A 494 10.14 -9.84 -22.36
N PRO A 495 10.22 -8.68 -23.00
CA PRO A 495 9.18 -7.98 -23.77
C PRO A 495 8.76 -8.68 -25.06
N GLN A 496 7.70 -8.19 -25.68
CA GLN A 496 7.23 -8.74 -26.94
C GLN A 496 8.27 -8.61 -28.05
N LYS A 497 8.33 -9.64 -28.93
CA LYS A 497 9.24 -9.73 -30.10
C LYS A 497 10.71 -9.98 -29.75
N THR A 498 11.00 -10.57 -28.60
CA THR A 498 12.36 -10.96 -28.19
C THR A 498 12.59 -12.47 -28.18
N GLY A 499 11.59 -13.29 -28.57
CA GLY A 499 11.70 -14.74 -28.58
C GLY A 499 10.89 -15.46 -27.48
N SER A 500 9.96 -14.79 -26.84
CA SER A 500 9.16 -15.33 -25.73
C SER A 500 8.37 -16.60 -26.08
N THR A 501 7.93 -16.78 -27.35
CA THR A 501 7.27 -18.01 -27.80
C THR A 501 8.26 -19.18 -27.90
N ALA A 502 9.49 -18.94 -28.35
CA ALA A 502 10.54 -19.98 -28.40
C ALA A 502 10.89 -20.42 -26.96
N PHE A 503 11.08 -19.47 -26.06
CA PHE A 503 11.27 -19.72 -24.63
C PHE A 503 10.14 -20.59 -24.04
N TYR A 504 8.88 -20.20 -24.26
CA TYR A 504 7.72 -20.97 -23.81
C TYR A 504 7.75 -22.41 -24.34
N THR A 505 7.95 -22.56 -25.65
CA THR A 505 7.99 -23.87 -26.28
C THR A 505 9.13 -24.74 -25.76
N PHE A 506 10.34 -24.18 -25.61
CA PHE A 506 11.50 -24.94 -25.16
C PHE A 506 11.38 -25.32 -23.67
N LEU A 507 10.90 -24.43 -22.83
CA LEU A 507 10.68 -24.73 -21.42
C LEU A 507 9.59 -25.81 -21.22
N SER A 508 8.53 -25.75 -22.03
CA SER A 508 7.43 -26.74 -21.99
C SER A 508 7.83 -28.17 -22.44
N MET A 509 9.04 -28.36 -23.01
CA MET A 509 9.58 -29.69 -23.30
C MET A 509 10.06 -30.43 -22.05
N HIS A 510 10.35 -29.69 -20.98
CA HIS A 510 10.88 -30.26 -19.74
C HIS A 510 9.78 -31.06 -19.00
N PRO A 511 9.96 -32.35 -18.71
CA PRO A 511 8.90 -33.20 -18.16
C PRO A 511 8.40 -32.77 -16.76
N ALA A 512 9.27 -32.13 -15.96
CA ALA A 512 8.92 -31.61 -14.63
C ALA A 512 8.26 -30.23 -14.69
N VAL A 513 8.00 -29.67 -15.87
CA VAL A 513 7.43 -28.32 -16.04
C VAL A 513 6.01 -28.42 -16.60
N ALA A 514 5.12 -27.55 -16.12
CA ALA A 514 3.79 -27.36 -16.65
C ALA A 514 3.49 -25.87 -16.83
N SER A 515 2.61 -25.55 -17.76
CA SER A 515 2.15 -24.19 -18.03
C SER A 515 0.65 -24.08 -17.78
N ASN A 516 0.15 -22.84 -17.76
CA ASN A 516 -1.27 -22.54 -17.68
C ASN A 516 -2.06 -23.15 -18.85
N LEU A 517 -3.35 -23.37 -18.61
CA LEU A 517 -4.31 -23.73 -19.67
C LEU A 517 -4.40 -22.59 -20.71
N PRO A 518 -4.66 -22.91 -21.99
CA PRO A 518 -4.77 -21.89 -23.01
C PRO A 518 -5.96 -20.96 -22.78
N ASN A 519 -5.76 -19.68 -23.08
CA ASN A 519 -6.80 -18.67 -23.13
C ASN A 519 -7.40 -18.63 -24.54
N SER A 520 -8.72 -18.52 -24.68
CA SER A 520 -9.42 -18.45 -25.96
C SER A 520 -8.95 -17.28 -26.84
N ASP A 521 -8.61 -16.15 -26.25
CA ASP A 521 -8.28 -14.91 -26.96
C ASP A 521 -6.78 -14.76 -27.23
N THR A 522 -5.94 -15.24 -26.31
CA THR A 522 -4.49 -14.98 -26.32
C THR A 522 -3.62 -16.23 -26.27
N PHE A 523 -4.23 -17.40 -26.38
CA PHE A 523 -3.58 -18.72 -26.37
C PHE A 523 -2.76 -18.98 -25.09
N GLU A 524 -1.44 -19.02 -25.19
CA GLU A 524 -0.55 -19.29 -24.06
C GLU A 524 -0.40 -18.11 -23.07
N GLU A 525 -0.89 -16.93 -23.40
CA GLU A 525 -0.71 -15.71 -22.57
C GLU A 525 -2.00 -15.37 -21.83
N ILE A 526 -2.02 -15.46 -20.49
CA ILE A 526 -3.18 -15.07 -19.67
C ILE A 526 -3.34 -13.55 -19.64
N GLN A 527 -2.23 -12.82 -19.59
CA GLN A 527 -2.20 -11.35 -19.47
C GLN A 527 -3.02 -10.83 -18.27
N PHE A 528 -2.93 -11.52 -17.12
CA PHE A 528 -3.71 -11.18 -15.95
C PHE A 528 -3.26 -9.86 -15.30
N PHE A 529 -1.96 -9.70 -15.03
CA PHE A 529 -1.45 -8.55 -14.26
C PHE A 529 -1.51 -7.23 -15.01
N ASN A 530 -1.85 -7.21 -16.29
CA ASN A 530 -1.99 -6.01 -17.10
C ASN A 530 -3.37 -5.90 -17.75
N GLY A 531 -3.76 -4.67 -18.11
CA GLY A 531 -5.03 -4.39 -18.79
C GLY A 531 -6.27 -4.78 -17.97
N ASN A 532 -7.35 -5.09 -18.68
CA ASN A 532 -8.67 -5.34 -18.11
C ASN A 532 -8.81 -6.72 -17.45
N ASN A 533 -7.95 -7.68 -17.77
CA ASN A 533 -8.03 -9.02 -17.20
C ASN A 533 -7.80 -9.03 -15.68
N TYR A 534 -7.04 -8.07 -15.16
CA TYR A 534 -6.79 -7.93 -13.72
C TYR A 534 -8.07 -7.69 -12.91
N TYR A 535 -9.03 -6.98 -13.50
CA TYR A 535 -10.31 -6.65 -12.86
C TYR A 535 -11.35 -7.78 -12.94
N ARG A 536 -11.01 -8.89 -13.63
CA ARG A 536 -11.83 -10.11 -13.63
C ARG A 536 -11.73 -10.88 -12.32
N GLY A 537 -10.76 -10.53 -11.48
CA GLY A 537 -10.58 -11.09 -10.15
C GLY A 537 -9.66 -12.32 -10.12
N LEU A 538 -9.27 -12.70 -8.91
CA LEU A 538 -8.33 -13.79 -8.67
C LEU A 538 -8.89 -15.14 -9.12
N ASP A 539 -10.19 -15.41 -8.89
CA ASP A 539 -10.84 -16.66 -9.29
C ASP A 539 -10.72 -16.91 -10.80
N TRP A 540 -10.88 -15.83 -11.59
CA TRP A 540 -10.72 -15.94 -13.05
C TRP A 540 -9.29 -16.34 -13.43
N TYR A 541 -8.30 -15.80 -12.78
CA TYR A 541 -6.88 -16.13 -13.01
C TYR A 541 -6.56 -17.57 -12.62
N LEU A 542 -7.06 -18.00 -11.45
CA LEU A 542 -6.82 -19.35 -10.94
C LEU A 542 -7.43 -20.45 -11.83
N ASN A 543 -8.47 -20.17 -12.58
CA ASN A 543 -9.07 -21.13 -13.53
C ASN A 543 -8.14 -21.56 -14.66
N PHE A 544 -7.06 -20.83 -14.92
CA PHE A 544 -6.05 -21.21 -15.92
C PHE A 544 -5.02 -22.22 -15.42
N PHE A 545 -5.03 -22.56 -14.14
CA PHE A 545 -4.08 -23.51 -13.59
C PHE A 545 -4.79 -24.82 -13.23
N PRO A 546 -4.23 -25.97 -13.65
CA PRO A 546 -4.86 -27.25 -13.41
C PRO A 546 -4.96 -27.54 -11.91
N LEU A 547 -6.07 -28.19 -11.54
CA LEU A 547 -6.24 -28.77 -10.22
C LEU A 547 -5.25 -29.91 -10.06
N GLN A 548 -4.50 -29.97 -9.00
CA GLN A 548 -3.69 -31.16 -8.68
C GLN A 548 -4.56 -32.17 -7.88
N PRO A 549 -4.85 -33.32 -8.46
CA PRO A 549 -5.69 -34.32 -7.79
C PRO A 549 -4.98 -35.03 -6.64
N ASN A 550 -3.65 -35.11 -6.65
CA ASN A 550 -2.84 -35.82 -5.64
C ASN A 550 -1.51 -35.09 -5.39
N ASP A 551 -0.99 -35.13 -4.17
CA ASP A 551 0.29 -34.56 -3.71
C ASP A 551 1.55 -35.13 -4.40
N THR A 552 1.41 -36.07 -5.36
CA THR A 552 2.51 -36.81 -5.96
C THR A 552 3.11 -36.23 -7.25
N ASP A 553 2.47 -35.24 -7.88
CA ASP A 553 2.90 -34.69 -9.18
C ASP A 553 3.10 -33.15 -9.11
N ASP A 554 3.97 -32.68 -8.20
CA ASP A 554 4.28 -31.23 -8.04
C ASP A 554 5.11 -30.73 -9.21
N LYS A 555 4.50 -30.56 -10.39
CA LYS A 555 5.15 -29.94 -11.54
C LYS A 555 5.47 -28.49 -11.27
N PHE A 556 6.61 -28.05 -11.77
CA PHE A 556 7.01 -26.65 -11.73
C PHE A 556 6.13 -25.83 -12.67
N MET A 557 5.16 -25.11 -12.10
CA MET A 557 4.20 -24.30 -12.86
C MET A 557 4.80 -22.99 -13.31
N PHE A 558 4.58 -22.60 -14.58
CA PHE A 558 4.97 -21.29 -15.08
C PHE A 558 3.88 -20.64 -15.92
N GLU A 559 3.92 -19.31 -16.00
CA GLU A 559 3.12 -18.46 -16.88
C GLU A 559 4.04 -17.58 -17.72
N LYS A 560 3.68 -17.37 -18.99
CA LYS A 560 4.37 -16.42 -19.85
C LYS A 560 3.36 -15.46 -20.46
N SER A 561 3.53 -14.15 -20.17
CA SER A 561 2.78 -13.08 -20.82
C SER A 561 3.77 -11.97 -21.21
N ALA A 562 4.06 -11.87 -22.50
CA ALA A 562 5.12 -11.01 -23.02
C ALA A 562 4.83 -9.50 -22.87
N THR A 563 3.62 -9.14 -22.49
CA THR A 563 3.17 -7.77 -22.19
C THR A 563 3.44 -7.35 -20.74
N TYR A 564 3.98 -8.23 -19.88
CA TYR A 564 4.23 -7.91 -18.47
C TYR A 564 5.45 -7.01 -18.29
N PHE A 565 6.43 -7.10 -19.17
CA PHE A 565 7.74 -6.47 -19.00
C PHE A 565 7.68 -4.96 -18.77
N ASP A 566 6.91 -4.23 -19.59
CA ASP A 566 6.83 -2.78 -19.61
C ASP A 566 5.59 -2.20 -18.90
N GLY A 567 4.71 -3.07 -18.38
CA GLY A 567 3.54 -2.65 -17.63
C GLY A 567 3.91 -1.95 -16.32
N GLU A 568 3.38 -0.77 -16.10
CA GLU A 568 3.75 0.08 -14.95
C GLU A 568 3.34 -0.53 -13.60
N LEU A 569 2.13 -1.06 -13.52
CA LEU A 569 1.56 -1.65 -12.30
C LEU A 569 1.87 -3.14 -12.14
N VAL A 570 2.33 -3.79 -13.21
CA VAL A 570 2.51 -5.24 -13.26
C VAL A 570 3.47 -5.76 -12.20
N PRO A 571 4.66 -5.16 -11.96
CA PRO A 571 5.58 -5.66 -10.93
C PRO A 571 4.95 -5.69 -9.54
N LYS A 572 4.22 -4.64 -9.16
CA LYS A 572 3.54 -4.53 -7.87
C LYS A 572 2.41 -5.56 -7.73
N ARG A 573 1.60 -5.73 -8.78
CA ARG A 573 0.48 -6.69 -8.82
C ARG A 573 0.99 -8.13 -8.78
N ALA A 574 2.03 -8.44 -9.55
CA ALA A 574 2.65 -9.76 -9.56
C ALA A 574 3.31 -10.11 -8.23
N HIS A 575 4.05 -9.17 -7.63
CA HIS A 575 4.70 -9.40 -6.34
C HIS A 575 3.68 -9.63 -5.21
N ALA A 576 2.56 -8.93 -5.20
CA ALA A 576 1.52 -9.10 -4.19
C ALA A 576 0.94 -10.53 -4.18
N LEU A 577 0.79 -11.15 -5.36
CA LEU A 577 0.26 -12.51 -5.49
C LEU A 577 1.36 -13.57 -5.44
N LEU A 578 2.50 -13.30 -6.03
CA LEU A 578 3.58 -14.25 -6.30
C LEU A 578 4.95 -13.73 -5.80
N PRO A 579 5.11 -13.39 -4.51
CA PRO A 579 6.35 -12.74 -4.01
C PRO A 579 7.60 -13.62 -4.16
N LYS A 580 7.41 -14.94 -4.26
CA LYS A 580 8.51 -15.93 -4.40
C LYS A 580 8.75 -16.40 -5.83
N ALA A 581 8.00 -15.88 -6.82
CA ALA A 581 8.16 -16.30 -8.20
C ALA A 581 9.52 -15.91 -8.75
N GLN A 582 10.10 -16.79 -9.55
CA GLN A 582 11.25 -16.49 -10.41
C GLN A 582 10.77 -15.66 -11.62
N LEU A 583 11.60 -14.75 -12.09
CA LEU A 583 11.29 -13.88 -13.22
C LEU A 583 12.27 -14.16 -14.36
N VAL A 584 11.75 -14.33 -15.56
CA VAL A 584 12.59 -14.48 -16.77
C VAL A 584 12.22 -13.40 -17.79
N THR A 585 13.23 -12.69 -18.25
CA THR A 585 13.10 -11.75 -19.36
C THR A 585 14.11 -12.04 -20.45
N ILE A 586 13.78 -11.67 -21.69
CA ILE A 586 14.61 -11.94 -22.87
C ILE A 586 14.90 -10.61 -23.54
N LEU A 587 16.18 -10.26 -23.70
CA LEU A 587 16.59 -8.99 -24.27
C LEU A 587 17.33 -9.22 -25.61
N ILE A 588 17.03 -8.38 -26.61
CA ILE A 588 17.75 -8.25 -27.89
C ILE A 588 18.02 -6.77 -28.14
N SER A 589 18.71 -6.43 -29.25
CA SER A 589 18.82 -5.03 -29.65
C SER A 589 17.43 -4.36 -29.69
N PRO A 590 17.24 -3.27 -28.92
CA PRO A 590 15.93 -2.61 -28.83
C PRO A 590 15.47 -2.03 -30.19
N ALA A 591 16.39 -1.67 -31.05
CA ALA A 591 16.10 -1.25 -32.43
C ALA A 591 15.51 -2.40 -33.24
N LYS A 592 16.13 -3.59 -33.20
CA LYS A 592 15.62 -4.80 -33.89
C LYS A 592 14.24 -5.18 -33.30
N ARG A 593 14.04 -5.10 -32.01
CA ARG A 593 12.75 -5.35 -31.35
C ARG A 593 11.67 -4.40 -31.84
N ALA A 594 11.94 -3.09 -31.87
CA ALA A 594 10.99 -2.07 -32.29
C ALA A 594 10.55 -2.29 -33.75
N TYR A 595 11.49 -2.58 -34.63
CA TYR A 595 11.19 -2.90 -36.04
C TYR A 595 10.38 -4.17 -36.18
N SER A 596 10.75 -5.23 -35.45
CA SER A 596 10.00 -6.50 -35.43
C SER A 596 8.56 -6.32 -34.94
N TRP A 597 8.33 -5.40 -33.97
CA TRP A 597 7.00 -5.07 -33.48
C TRP A 597 6.18 -4.34 -34.56
N TYR A 598 6.73 -3.30 -35.19
CA TYR A 598 6.07 -2.59 -36.27
C TYR A 598 5.67 -3.54 -37.43
N GLN A 599 6.59 -4.36 -37.88
CA GLN A 599 6.31 -5.34 -38.94
C GLN A 599 5.22 -6.36 -38.53
N HIS A 600 5.20 -6.74 -37.28
CA HIS A 600 4.18 -7.64 -36.75
C HIS A 600 2.78 -7.02 -36.83
N ILE A 601 2.58 -5.80 -36.32
CA ILE A 601 1.26 -5.17 -36.34
C ILE A 601 0.84 -4.78 -37.77
N LYS A 602 1.76 -4.37 -38.61
CA LYS A 602 1.52 -4.13 -40.04
C LYS A 602 0.97 -5.38 -40.73
N ALA A 603 1.59 -6.54 -40.48
CA ALA A 603 1.13 -7.82 -41.01
C ALA A 603 -0.22 -8.29 -40.44
N HIS A 604 -0.71 -7.68 -39.34
CA HIS A 604 -2.04 -7.92 -38.78
C HIS A 604 -3.07 -6.85 -39.18
N GLY A 605 -2.73 -6.00 -40.17
CA GLY A 605 -3.66 -5.06 -40.76
C GLY A 605 -3.89 -3.79 -39.94
N ASP A 606 -2.97 -3.43 -39.01
CA ASP A 606 -3.09 -2.18 -38.24
C ASP A 606 -3.14 -0.98 -39.21
N PRO A 607 -4.20 -0.16 -39.18
CA PRO A 607 -4.39 0.94 -40.13
C PRO A 607 -3.26 1.96 -40.10
N ILE A 608 -2.73 2.27 -38.90
CA ILE A 608 -1.66 3.26 -38.73
C ILE A 608 -0.35 2.70 -39.31
N ALA A 609 -0.01 1.45 -38.97
CA ALA A 609 1.20 0.80 -39.51
C ALA A 609 1.15 0.58 -41.04
N ASN A 610 -0.03 0.49 -41.62
CA ASN A 610 -0.19 0.38 -43.08
C ASN A 610 -0.04 1.74 -43.78
N ASN A 611 -0.50 2.82 -43.17
CA ASN A 611 -0.50 4.16 -43.76
C ASN A 611 0.81 4.94 -43.54
N TYR A 612 1.59 4.59 -42.50
CA TYR A 612 2.83 5.31 -42.16
C TYR A 612 4.02 4.36 -42.26
N SER A 613 5.11 4.83 -42.85
CA SER A 613 6.40 4.13 -42.84
C SER A 613 6.96 4.00 -41.40
N PHE A 614 7.86 3.03 -41.20
CA PHE A 614 8.46 2.85 -39.88
C PHE A 614 9.19 4.12 -39.39
N TYR A 615 9.90 4.81 -40.30
CA TYR A 615 10.57 6.05 -40.01
C TYR A 615 9.59 7.14 -39.50
N GLN A 616 8.46 7.32 -40.20
CA GLN A 616 7.42 8.26 -39.78
C GLN A 616 6.84 7.91 -38.42
N VAL A 617 6.63 6.64 -38.11
CA VAL A 617 6.13 6.20 -36.81
C VAL A 617 7.13 6.54 -35.70
N ILE A 618 8.40 6.17 -35.83
CA ILE A 618 9.38 6.36 -34.75
C ILE A 618 9.79 7.81 -34.55
N THR A 619 9.58 8.69 -35.54
CA THR A 619 9.90 10.12 -35.50
C THR A 619 8.67 11.00 -35.23
N ALA A 620 7.48 10.42 -35.09
CA ALA A 620 6.26 11.18 -34.83
C ALA A 620 6.42 12.11 -33.62
N SER A 621 6.05 13.39 -33.80
CA SER A 621 6.10 14.40 -32.73
C SER A 621 4.86 14.37 -31.83
N GLU A 622 4.84 15.16 -30.77
CA GLU A 622 3.67 15.29 -29.90
C GLU A 622 2.50 16.02 -30.58
N ALA A 623 2.75 16.73 -31.67
CA ALA A 623 1.72 17.39 -32.47
C ALA A 623 0.95 16.44 -33.39
N GLU A 624 1.48 15.25 -33.64
CA GLU A 624 0.89 14.25 -34.52
C GLU A 624 -0.36 13.59 -33.91
N PRO A 625 -1.23 12.94 -34.71
CA PRO A 625 -2.43 12.28 -34.24
C PRO A 625 -2.14 11.27 -33.11
N LYS A 626 -3.02 11.21 -32.12
CA LYS A 626 -2.88 10.32 -30.96
C LYS A 626 -2.57 8.86 -31.35
N ALA A 627 -3.27 8.32 -32.36
CA ALA A 627 -3.07 6.95 -32.80
C ALA A 627 -1.64 6.69 -33.32
N LEU A 628 -1.03 7.66 -34.00
CA LEU A 628 0.35 7.56 -34.46
C LEU A 628 1.35 7.65 -33.29
N ARG A 629 1.10 8.54 -32.34
CA ARG A 629 1.90 8.63 -31.10
C ARG A 629 1.81 7.35 -30.25
N ASP A 630 0.63 6.79 -30.13
CA ASP A 630 0.42 5.53 -29.40
C ASP A 630 1.19 4.39 -30.07
N LEU A 631 1.21 4.35 -31.41
CA LEU A 631 2.01 3.37 -32.16
C LEU A 631 3.51 3.59 -31.94
N ARG A 632 3.99 4.84 -32.04
CA ARG A 632 5.37 5.18 -31.70
C ARG A 632 5.76 4.67 -30.31
N ASN A 633 4.91 4.95 -29.31
CA ASN A 633 5.17 4.57 -27.91
C ASN A 633 5.22 3.05 -27.75
N ARG A 634 4.33 2.30 -28.40
CA ARG A 634 4.36 0.82 -28.42
C ARG A 634 5.61 0.26 -29.12
N CYS A 635 6.12 0.96 -30.13
CA CYS A 635 7.39 0.59 -30.75
C CYS A 635 8.59 0.89 -29.86
N LEU A 636 8.65 2.06 -29.21
CA LEU A 636 9.87 2.55 -28.56
C LEU A 636 9.96 2.19 -27.07
N ASN A 637 8.88 2.37 -26.29
CA ASN A 637 8.94 2.28 -24.83
C ASN A 637 9.39 0.91 -24.30
N PRO A 638 8.92 -0.24 -24.82
CA PRO A 638 9.37 -1.54 -24.33
C PRO A 638 10.87 -1.82 -24.53
N GLY A 639 11.57 -1.02 -25.32
CA GLY A 639 13.03 -1.09 -25.52
C GLY A 639 13.84 -0.33 -24.47
N LYS A 640 13.23 0.43 -23.56
CA LYS A 640 13.89 1.12 -22.43
C LYS A 640 14.17 0.15 -21.29
N TYR A 641 14.95 -0.87 -21.55
CA TYR A 641 15.09 -2.05 -20.69
C TYR A 641 15.49 -1.74 -19.25
N ALA A 642 16.49 -0.86 -19.03
CA ALA A 642 16.93 -0.52 -17.68
C ALA A 642 15.79 0.03 -16.81
N GLN A 643 15.00 0.96 -17.35
CA GLN A 643 13.86 1.57 -16.66
C GLN A 643 12.82 0.53 -16.23
N HIS A 644 12.51 -0.44 -17.10
CA HIS A 644 11.55 -1.48 -16.80
C HIS A 644 12.10 -2.49 -15.80
N LEU A 645 13.36 -2.90 -15.95
CA LEU A 645 14.03 -3.79 -15.01
C LEU A 645 14.14 -3.18 -13.60
N GLU A 646 14.42 -1.90 -13.50
CA GLU A 646 14.46 -1.19 -12.21
C GLU A 646 13.10 -1.22 -11.48
N ARG A 647 11.97 -1.11 -12.21
CA ARG A 647 10.63 -1.29 -11.62
C ARG A 647 10.42 -2.70 -11.06
N TRP A 648 10.86 -3.72 -11.80
CA TRP A 648 10.79 -5.11 -11.33
C TRP A 648 11.70 -5.33 -10.12
N LEU A 649 12.90 -4.79 -10.14
CA LEU A 649 13.87 -4.88 -9.04
C LEU A 649 13.49 -4.05 -7.81
N ALA A 650 12.57 -3.10 -7.93
CA ALA A 650 11.97 -2.41 -6.80
C ALA A 650 10.99 -3.30 -6.01
N CYS A 651 10.47 -4.36 -6.62
CA CYS A 651 9.56 -5.33 -6.01
C CYS A 651 10.20 -6.67 -5.71
N TYR A 652 11.10 -7.15 -6.57
CA TYR A 652 11.72 -8.47 -6.48
C TYR A 652 13.23 -8.38 -6.27
N PRO A 653 13.83 -9.22 -5.42
CA PRO A 653 15.27 -9.25 -5.23
C PRO A 653 15.98 -9.73 -6.51
N PRO A 654 17.21 -9.25 -6.78
CA PRO A 654 17.96 -9.60 -8.00
C PRO A 654 18.14 -11.10 -8.25
N GLN A 655 18.18 -11.90 -7.19
CA GLN A 655 18.34 -13.36 -7.24
C GLN A 655 17.16 -14.08 -7.88
N GLN A 656 15.98 -13.44 -7.92
CA GLN A 656 14.80 -13.99 -8.56
C GLN A 656 14.71 -13.63 -10.05
N LEU A 657 15.58 -12.76 -10.56
CA LEU A 657 15.55 -12.31 -11.95
C LEU A 657 16.63 -13.02 -12.79
N TYR A 658 16.20 -13.62 -13.91
CA TYR A 658 17.06 -14.20 -14.92
C TYR A 658 16.88 -13.47 -16.26
N ILE A 659 17.98 -12.95 -16.82
CA ILE A 659 17.99 -12.23 -18.09
C ILE A 659 18.61 -13.13 -19.16
N ILE A 660 17.84 -13.44 -20.18
CA ILE A 660 18.26 -14.24 -21.35
C ILE A 660 18.74 -13.28 -22.44
N ASP A 661 19.89 -13.55 -23.03
CA ASP A 661 20.30 -12.96 -24.30
C ASP A 661 19.50 -13.65 -25.43
N GLY A 662 18.61 -12.89 -26.09
CA GLY A 662 17.75 -13.45 -27.13
C GLY A 662 18.49 -13.87 -28.39
N GLU A 663 19.65 -13.29 -28.70
CA GLU A 663 20.50 -13.76 -29.81
C GLU A 663 21.12 -15.13 -29.46
N GLN A 664 21.54 -15.34 -28.20
CA GLN A 664 21.97 -16.65 -27.72
C GLN A 664 20.84 -17.67 -27.72
N LEU A 665 19.63 -17.27 -27.34
CA LEU A 665 18.45 -18.14 -27.40
C LEU A 665 18.15 -18.59 -28.83
N LYS A 666 18.45 -17.76 -29.84
CA LYS A 666 18.29 -18.06 -31.25
C LYS A 666 19.41 -18.96 -31.80
N THR A 667 20.67 -18.71 -31.44
CA THR A 667 21.85 -19.36 -32.02
C THR A 667 22.31 -20.58 -31.22
N ASN A 668 22.13 -20.59 -29.90
CA ASN A 668 22.53 -21.69 -29.03
C ASN A 668 21.52 -21.95 -27.91
N PRO A 669 20.27 -22.34 -28.24
CA PRO A 669 19.21 -22.53 -27.26
C PRO A 669 19.50 -23.62 -26.24
N VAL A 670 20.28 -24.64 -26.58
CA VAL A 670 20.62 -25.75 -25.70
C VAL A 670 21.38 -25.22 -24.46
N THR A 671 22.40 -24.41 -24.67
CA THR A 671 23.17 -23.81 -23.56
C THR A 671 22.28 -22.91 -22.71
N VAL A 672 21.48 -22.05 -23.37
CA VAL A 672 20.58 -21.13 -22.65
C VAL A 672 19.57 -21.88 -21.78
N MET A 673 18.98 -22.96 -22.32
CA MET A 673 17.99 -23.74 -21.55
C MET A 673 18.65 -24.59 -20.45
N ASN A 674 19.88 -25.06 -20.64
CA ASN A 674 20.66 -25.72 -19.58
C ASN A 674 21.02 -24.76 -18.43
N ASP A 675 21.35 -23.52 -18.74
CA ASP A 675 21.60 -22.49 -17.72
C ASP A 675 20.31 -22.12 -16.98
N LEU A 676 19.21 -22.00 -17.72
CA LEU A 676 17.90 -21.68 -17.15
C LEU A 676 17.40 -22.80 -16.22
N GLN A 677 17.50 -24.08 -16.61
CA GLN A 677 17.07 -25.18 -15.73
C GLN A 677 17.89 -25.23 -14.42
N ARG A 678 19.18 -24.86 -14.46
CA ARG A 678 20.00 -24.71 -13.24
C ARG A 678 19.52 -23.56 -12.35
N PHE A 679 19.20 -22.41 -12.97
CA PHE A 679 18.63 -21.27 -12.25
C PHE A 679 17.29 -21.62 -11.56
N LEU A 680 16.42 -22.34 -12.27
CA LEU A 680 15.12 -22.77 -11.78
C LEU A 680 15.19 -23.98 -10.82
N LYS A 681 16.40 -24.54 -10.62
CA LYS A 681 16.62 -25.75 -9.81
C LYS A 681 15.80 -26.94 -10.26
N LEU A 682 15.56 -27.06 -11.58
CA LEU A 682 14.86 -28.18 -12.19
C LEU A 682 15.78 -29.41 -12.27
N PRO A 683 15.22 -30.64 -12.30
CA PRO A 683 15.99 -31.84 -12.61
C PRO A 683 16.70 -31.69 -13.96
N PRO A 684 17.87 -32.34 -14.17
CA PRO A 684 18.58 -32.28 -15.47
C PRO A 684 17.73 -32.84 -16.60
N PHE A 685 17.58 -32.08 -17.69
CA PHE A 685 16.93 -32.49 -18.93
C PHE A 685 17.83 -32.18 -20.11
N ASP A 686 18.02 -33.15 -21.02
CA ASP A 686 18.92 -33.02 -22.17
C ASP A 686 18.21 -32.37 -23.38
N TYR A 687 18.27 -31.06 -23.45
CA TYR A 687 17.69 -30.30 -24.55
C TYR A 687 18.33 -30.59 -25.91
N SER A 688 19.56 -31.12 -25.96
CA SER A 688 20.25 -31.40 -27.22
C SER A 688 19.54 -32.48 -28.08
N ARG A 689 18.86 -33.40 -27.43
CA ARG A 689 18.08 -34.44 -28.10
C ARG A 689 16.74 -33.95 -28.64
N HIS A 690 16.24 -32.85 -28.10
CA HIS A 690 14.90 -32.34 -28.38
C HIS A 690 14.89 -31.09 -29.25
N LEU A 691 16.05 -30.51 -29.56
CA LEU A 691 16.18 -29.31 -30.41
C LEU A 691 17.08 -29.57 -31.58
N ARG A 692 16.61 -29.26 -32.79
CA ARG A 692 17.36 -29.37 -34.05
C ARG A 692 17.24 -28.08 -34.84
N PHE A 693 18.37 -27.59 -35.39
CA PHE A 693 18.39 -26.43 -36.27
C PHE A 693 17.77 -26.79 -37.62
N ASP A 694 16.81 -25.98 -38.09
CA ASP A 694 16.21 -26.13 -39.41
C ASP A 694 16.78 -25.07 -40.35
N ASN A 695 17.58 -25.52 -41.35
CA ASN A 695 18.24 -24.62 -42.30
C ASN A 695 17.26 -23.82 -43.16
N LYS A 696 16.05 -24.37 -43.44
CA LYS A 696 15.04 -23.70 -44.26
C LYS A 696 14.34 -22.57 -43.45
N LYS A 697 14.19 -22.78 -42.17
CA LYS A 697 13.55 -21.81 -41.27
C LYS A 697 14.51 -20.82 -40.62
N GLY A 698 15.81 -21.19 -40.50
CA GLY A 698 16.85 -20.38 -39.88
C GLY A 698 16.75 -20.28 -38.37
N PHE A 699 16.12 -21.26 -37.71
CA PHE A 699 16.00 -21.34 -36.26
C PHE A 699 15.79 -22.78 -35.76
N TYR A 700 15.93 -22.99 -34.45
CA TYR A 700 15.76 -24.30 -33.84
C TYR A 700 14.28 -24.69 -33.72
N CYS A 701 13.99 -25.94 -34.06
CA CYS A 701 12.68 -26.57 -34.00
C CYS A 701 12.69 -27.75 -33.00
N GLN A 702 11.53 -28.08 -32.45
CA GLN A 702 11.35 -29.25 -31.60
C GLN A 702 11.41 -30.53 -32.41
N VAL A 703 12.17 -31.51 -31.97
CA VAL A 703 12.17 -32.89 -32.54
C VAL A 703 10.98 -33.65 -31.96
N VAL A 704 10.08 -34.08 -32.83
CA VAL A 704 8.87 -34.85 -32.40
C VAL A 704 9.08 -36.35 -32.65
N SER A 705 9.84 -36.70 -33.68
CA SER A 705 10.28 -38.05 -34.02
C SER A 705 11.50 -37.96 -34.91
N ASP A 706 12.21 -39.08 -35.14
CA ASP A 706 13.51 -39.12 -35.86
C ASP A 706 13.54 -38.36 -37.19
N ASN A 707 12.41 -38.21 -37.87
CA ASN A 707 12.32 -37.52 -39.14
C ASN A 707 11.31 -36.35 -39.18
N ARG A 708 10.73 -35.94 -38.04
CA ARG A 708 9.76 -34.86 -37.97
C ARG A 708 10.13 -33.79 -36.96
N ASN A 709 10.34 -32.59 -37.44
CA ASN A 709 10.53 -31.40 -36.59
C ASN A 709 9.22 -30.60 -36.55
N LYS A 710 8.82 -30.21 -35.34
CA LYS A 710 7.74 -29.24 -35.13
C LYS A 710 8.36 -27.86 -34.92
N CYS A 711 8.24 -27.02 -35.91
CA CYS A 711 8.74 -25.65 -35.85
C CYS A 711 7.64 -24.69 -35.34
N LEU A 712 8.07 -23.52 -34.84
CA LEU A 712 7.16 -22.44 -34.48
C LEU A 712 6.26 -22.07 -35.69
N GLY A 713 5.01 -21.68 -35.41
CA GLY A 713 4.01 -21.41 -36.45
C GLY A 713 4.45 -20.35 -37.48
N LYS A 714 3.76 -20.32 -38.64
CA LYS A 714 4.09 -19.45 -39.80
C LYS A 714 4.19 -17.95 -39.47
N SER A 715 3.56 -17.51 -38.38
CA SER A 715 3.64 -16.11 -37.88
C SER A 715 4.93 -15.79 -37.12
N LYS A 716 5.76 -16.78 -36.80
CA LYS A 716 7.01 -16.64 -36.04
C LYS A 716 8.21 -16.82 -37.00
N GLY A 717 9.28 -16.05 -36.75
CA GLY A 717 10.47 -16.07 -37.62
C GLY A 717 10.23 -15.52 -39.03
N ARG A 718 9.28 -14.60 -39.21
CA ARG A 718 9.04 -13.94 -40.49
C ARG A 718 10.32 -13.24 -40.95
N GLN A 719 10.67 -13.42 -42.24
CA GLN A 719 11.68 -12.59 -42.87
C GLN A 719 11.03 -11.24 -43.19
N TYR A 720 11.61 -10.18 -42.73
CA TYR A 720 11.21 -8.81 -43.04
C TYR A 720 12.24 -8.17 -43.97
N PRO A 721 11.84 -7.17 -44.77
CA PRO A 721 12.80 -6.33 -45.48
C PRO A 721 13.80 -5.76 -44.47
N PRO A 722 15.05 -5.50 -44.82
CA PRO A 722 16.00 -4.81 -43.95
C PRO A 722 15.43 -3.48 -43.48
N MET A 723 15.75 -3.09 -42.23
CA MET A 723 15.41 -1.77 -41.71
C MET A 723 16.18 -0.72 -42.53
N ASP A 724 15.52 0.36 -42.91
CA ASP A 724 16.18 1.45 -43.60
C ASP A 724 17.23 2.15 -42.71
N ASP A 725 18.28 2.70 -43.34
CA ASP A 725 19.42 3.29 -42.64
C ASP A 725 19.03 4.52 -41.79
N ARG A 726 18.03 5.28 -42.21
CA ARG A 726 17.56 6.48 -41.44
C ARG A 726 16.91 6.03 -40.13
N SER A 727 16.06 5.02 -40.21
CA SER A 727 15.44 4.44 -39.03
C SER A 727 16.48 3.81 -38.09
N ALA A 728 17.44 3.09 -38.65
CA ALA A 728 18.51 2.46 -37.89
C ALA A 728 19.36 3.53 -37.09
N LYS A 729 19.80 4.58 -37.79
CA LYS A 729 20.56 5.68 -37.17
C LYS A 729 19.75 6.44 -36.11
N MET A 730 18.46 6.70 -36.38
CA MET A 730 17.58 7.34 -35.41
C MET A 730 17.42 6.51 -34.14
N LEU A 731 17.15 5.23 -34.27
CA LEU A 731 16.95 4.33 -33.13
C LEU A 731 18.24 4.13 -32.33
N GLN A 732 19.39 4.06 -33.01
CA GLN A 732 20.68 3.99 -32.35
C GLN A 732 20.95 5.22 -31.48
N LYS A 733 20.70 6.41 -32.03
CA LYS A 733 20.79 7.66 -31.27
C LYS A 733 19.82 7.69 -30.08
N TYR A 734 18.56 7.27 -30.32
CA TYR A 734 17.51 7.24 -29.33
C TYR A 734 17.82 6.28 -28.17
N TYR A 735 18.26 5.06 -28.47
CA TYR A 735 18.52 4.05 -27.43
C TYR A 735 19.88 4.17 -26.75
N ARG A 736 20.79 4.99 -27.24
CA ARG A 736 22.17 5.10 -26.70
C ARG A 736 22.19 5.32 -25.19
N ILE A 737 21.42 6.30 -24.69
CA ILE A 737 21.33 6.61 -23.25
C ILE A 737 20.71 5.43 -22.48
N HIS A 738 19.67 4.81 -23.03
CA HIS A 738 18.99 3.66 -22.43
C HIS A 738 19.88 2.41 -22.40
N ASN A 739 20.68 2.18 -23.44
CA ASN A 739 21.65 1.10 -23.50
C ASN A 739 22.82 1.32 -22.53
N GLN A 740 23.28 2.56 -22.34
CA GLN A 740 24.29 2.90 -21.33
C GLN A 740 23.75 2.63 -19.91
N ALA A 741 22.50 3.02 -19.63
CA ALA A 741 21.83 2.72 -18.37
C ALA A 741 21.70 1.20 -18.15
N LEU A 742 21.40 0.42 -19.20
CA LEU A 742 21.32 -1.03 -19.12
C LEU A 742 22.70 -1.63 -18.77
N VAL A 743 23.79 -1.15 -19.36
CA VAL A 743 25.14 -1.63 -19.02
C VAL A 743 25.46 -1.37 -17.55
N LYS A 744 25.13 -0.16 -17.04
CA LYS A 744 25.31 0.17 -15.61
C LYS A 744 24.52 -0.77 -14.71
N LEU A 745 23.26 -1.04 -15.06
CA LEU A 745 22.39 -1.94 -14.31
C LEU A 745 22.93 -3.38 -14.32
N LEU A 746 23.30 -3.92 -15.48
CA LEU A 746 23.85 -5.27 -15.62
C LEU A 746 25.15 -5.45 -14.81
N LYS A 747 26.04 -4.45 -14.82
CA LYS A 747 27.23 -4.44 -13.97
C LYS A 747 26.89 -4.46 -12.48
N LYS A 748 25.91 -3.68 -12.04
CA LYS A 748 25.44 -3.66 -10.64
C LYS A 748 24.83 -5.00 -10.21
N LEU A 749 24.18 -5.70 -11.11
CA LEU A 749 23.60 -7.03 -10.85
C LEU A 749 24.66 -8.15 -10.80
N GLY A 750 25.91 -7.86 -11.12
CA GLY A 750 27.08 -8.72 -10.85
C GLY A 750 27.16 -10.01 -11.65
N SER A 751 26.37 -10.19 -12.69
CA SER A 751 26.11 -11.56 -13.07
C SER A 751 26.11 -11.89 -14.53
N ARG A 752 26.78 -11.33 -15.44
CA ARG A 752 26.97 -11.94 -16.78
C ARG A 752 27.78 -11.06 -17.72
N PRO A 753 28.45 -11.66 -18.71
CA PRO A 753 29.07 -10.88 -19.75
C PRO A 753 28.01 -10.03 -20.45
N ILE A 754 28.34 -8.77 -20.71
CA ILE A 754 27.46 -7.85 -21.45
C ILE A 754 27.17 -8.47 -22.81
N PRO A 755 25.89 -8.59 -23.22
CA PRO A 755 25.50 -9.15 -24.51
C PRO A 755 26.27 -8.51 -25.68
N GLN A 756 26.61 -9.29 -26.69
CA GLN A 756 27.39 -8.82 -27.84
C GLN A 756 26.64 -7.71 -28.60
N TRP A 757 25.31 -7.87 -28.81
CA TRP A 757 24.50 -6.87 -29.48
C TRP A 757 24.50 -5.52 -28.70
N LEU A 758 24.62 -5.54 -27.38
CA LEU A 758 24.66 -4.31 -26.57
C LEU A 758 26.00 -3.59 -26.68
N LYS A 759 27.09 -4.34 -26.82
CA LYS A 759 28.40 -3.78 -27.13
C LYS A 759 28.42 -3.17 -28.53
N GLU A 760 27.86 -3.87 -29.53
CA GLU A 760 27.73 -3.38 -30.89
C GLU A 760 26.89 -2.11 -30.98
N ASP A 761 25.70 -2.08 -30.35
CA ASP A 761 24.84 -0.89 -30.31
C ASP A 761 25.52 0.34 -29.67
N LEU A 762 26.51 0.15 -28.84
CA LEU A 762 27.25 1.23 -28.17
C LEU A 762 28.58 1.60 -28.85
N SER A 763 29.20 0.68 -29.62
CA SER A 763 30.51 0.85 -30.24
C SER A 763 30.50 1.66 -31.52
N VAL A 764 29.34 1.76 -32.19
CA VAL A 764 29.22 2.55 -33.42
C VAL A 764 29.24 4.04 -33.03
N THR A 765 30.42 4.66 -33.16
CA THR A 765 30.60 6.11 -33.09
C THR A 765 29.87 6.77 -34.26
N SER A 766 29.11 7.79 -33.97
CA SER A 766 28.35 8.66 -34.88
C SER A 766 29.22 9.24 -35.97
#